data_e1ed740341189f685a3c5dbdb18d7ee5
#
_entry.id   e1ed740341189f685a3c5dbdb18d7ee5
#
_cell.length_a   1.000
_cell.length_b   1.000
_cell.length_c   1.000
_cell.angle_alpha   90.00
_cell.angle_beta   90.00
_cell.angle_gamma   90.00
#
_symmetry.space_group_name_H-M   'P 1'
#
loop_
_entity.id
_entity.type
_entity.pdbx_description
1 polymer ?
#
loop_
_entity_poly.entity_id
_entity_poly.type
_entity_poly.pdbx_seq_one_letter_code
_entity_poly.pdbx_strand_id
1 'polypeptide(L)'
;MDPRFSRAYGALAGLALGDALGMPTQAMSPQQIRAVYGRVTGLVDADASQPYAPGMAAGSVTDDTEQALLVASLLVRGRGLASGRVALDAGEFSDALLAWEDSMIRRGSLDLLGPSTKAALERVRAGEDPLAVGGEGTTNGAAMRVTPIGIAMSTAEPEAFADAVWSSCQVTHATRQGFQSAALVAAAVSLGIDSARSTAPDLRSLLWKALTFVDSLPVRGAWAPDPDVVAATRRAMQLSINPASSSLECLAQQVGTSVASAHAIPMAFALLARDPSPQALLDAANIGGDTDTIGAIAGAILGAALGVEVLDGCDLARVEEVSRLDLRSVALELLELRDQVSPCSDAHSAPASEVAGEHAVPKEPTPASSSDSRAGRVVLMGQILVDRVLQGAGPIYGGGYERARDAGTHVGGGFNALVAARHMGAEAVSLSPIGAGPHASLITDALAREGIVDAGPRVEGVDNGFCIALIDRRAERTFISTRGAETMTPASAWADFVRTMSPDDVLYIDGYLMDHPANREAAEAALRVLPEGVRVILDVSPVIGIPDGLPPTTLISMSTSEAAILWRDADRKAIDVRSWLPAEDAPIAMATLLRRDVVVRAGKDGAYFTRYTDSAKLSSTYIPSLSVEAIDTNGAGDAHTGVLAASLAQGTSMERALVLANCAGALASTTVGPATCPPRTQIKAAADALAEQED
;
A
#
# COMPACT_ATOMS: atom_id res chain seq x y z
N MET A 1 28.82 -25.53 -9.46
CA MET A 1 28.27 -25.28 -8.09
C MET A 1 26.76 -25.48 -8.18
N ASP A 2 26.13 -26.02 -7.15
CA ASP A 2 24.64 -26.05 -7.10
C ASP A 2 24.14 -24.60 -7.23
N PRO A 3 23.21 -24.30 -8.15
CA PRO A 3 22.72 -22.92 -8.33
C PRO A 3 22.07 -22.32 -7.09
N ARG A 4 21.37 -23.10 -6.26
CA ARG A 4 20.79 -22.62 -4.98
C ARG A 4 21.90 -22.27 -3.99
N PHE A 5 22.92 -23.10 -3.92
CA PHE A 5 24.07 -22.84 -3.06
C PHE A 5 24.88 -21.62 -3.53
N SER A 6 25.11 -21.48 -4.85
CA SER A 6 25.76 -20.26 -5.40
C SER A 6 25.03 -19.00 -4.99
N ARG A 7 23.70 -19.00 -4.96
CA ARG A 7 22.88 -17.86 -4.57
C ARG A 7 22.85 -17.60 -3.08
N ALA A 8 22.73 -18.64 -2.25
CA ALA A 8 22.77 -18.52 -0.80
C ALA A 8 24.15 -18.00 -0.31
N TYR A 9 25.21 -18.58 -0.85
CA TYR A 9 26.57 -18.10 -0.60
C TYR A 9 26.76 -16.69 -1.17
N GLY A 10 26.25 -16.43 -2.39
CA GLY A 10 26.27 -15.12 -3.02
C GLY A 10 25.56 -14.04 -2.19
N ALA A 11 24.47 -14.39 -1.51
CA ALA A 11 23.76 -13.47 -0.61
C ALA A 11 24.62 -13.02 0.57
N LEU A 12 25.27 -13.96 1.26
CA LEU A 12 26.17 -13.64 2.38
C LEU A 12 27.44 -12.96 1.92
N ALA A 13 28.02 -13.42 0.80
CA ALA A 13 29.21 -12.86 0.19
C ALA A 13 28.98 -11.41 -0.29
N GLY A 14 27.82 -11.18 -0.94
CA GLY A 14 27.43 -9.85 -1.39
C GLY A 14 27.16 -8.89 -0.23
N LEU A 15 26.51 -9.38 0.83
CA LEU A 15 26.33 -8.61 2.07
C LEU A 15 27.68 -8.15 2.63
N ALA A 16 28.59 -9.08 2.86
CA ALA A 16 29.91 -8.77 3.42
C ALA A 16 30.78 -7.87 2.51
N LEU A 17 30.70 -8.08 1.20
CA LEU A 17 31.41 -7.24 0.22
C LEU A 17 30.84 -5.82 0.19
N GLY A 18 29.50 -5.68 0.16
CA GLY A 18 28.82 -4.39 0.13
C GLY A 18 29.09 -3.56 1.39
N ASP A 19 29.05 -4.22 2.55
CA ASP A 19 29.45 -3.68 3.86
C ASP A 19 30.91 -3.20 3.82
N ALA A 20 31.87 -4.04 3.46
CA ALA A 20 33.30 -3.71 3.41
C ALA A 20 33.64 -2.60 2.37
N LEU A 21 32.88 -2.46 1.29
CA LEU A 21 33.03 -1.37 0.34
C LEU A 21 32.48 -0.05 0.86
N GLY A 22 31.39 -0.09 1.65
CA GLY A 22 30.74 1.09 2.20
C GLY A 22 31.38 1.59 3.51
N MET A 23 31.96 0.70 4.32
CA MET A 23 32.55 1.01 5.61
C MET A 23 33.53 2.22 5.59
N PRO A 24 34.45 2.40 4.62
CA PRO A 24 35.34 3.54 4.63
C PRO A 24 34.67 4.90 4.47
N THR A 25 33.46 4.94 3.92
CA THR A 25 32.72 6.17 3.58
C THR A 25 31.47 6.38 4.43
N GLN A 26 31.17 5.49 5.36
CA GLN A 26 30.04 5.57 6.28
C GLN A 26 29.99 6.93 6.99
N ALA A 27 28.78 7.52 7.05
CA ALA A 27 28.49 8.83 7.62
C ALA A 27 29.23 10.03 6.95
N MET A 28 29.91 9.83 5.84
CA MET A 28 30.51 10.90 5.06
C MET A 28 29.50 11.49 4.05
N SER A 29 29.60 12.79 3.80
CA SER A 29 28.90 13.39 2.67
C SER A 29 29.62 13.04 1.35
N PRO A 30 28.92 13.11 0.18
CA PRO A 30 29.57 12.88 -1.13
C PRO A 30 30.75 13.83 -1.39
N GLN A 31 30.76 15.03 -0.80
CA GLN A 31 31.86 15.99 -0.88
C GLN A 31 33.09 15.52 -0.09
N GLN A 32 32.87 15.00 1.12
CA GLN A 32 33.95 14.44 1.96
C GLN A 32 34.56 13.20 1.30
N ILE A 33 33.72 12.30 0.76
CA ILE A 33 34.19 11.12 0.03
C ILE A 33 35.10 11.53 -1.14
N ARG A 34 34.65 12.51 -1.93
CA ARG A 34 35.48 13.02 -3.06
C ARG A 34 36.78 13.69 -2.59
N ALA A 35 36.75 14.36 -1.46
CA ALA A 35 37.94 15.02 -0.93
C ALA A 35 38.99 14.03 -0.41
N VAL A 36 38.56 12.93 0.23
CA VAL A 36 39.43 11.93 0.85
C VAL A 36 39.85 10.87 -0.16
N TYR A 37 38.89 10.28 -0.89
CA TYR A 37 39.14 9.10 -1.75
C TYR A 37 39.09 9.42 -3.24
N GLY A 38 38.67 10.63 -3.66
CA GLY A 38 38.29 10.90 -5.05
C GLY A 38 37.00 10.16 -5.41
N ARG A 39 37.14 8.93 -5.87
CA ARG A 39 36.06 7.98 -6.08
C ARG A 39 36.49 6.59 -5.58
N VAL A 40 35.68 5.97 -4.77
CA VAL A 40 35.87 4.58 -4.33
C VAL A 40 35.58 3.67 -5.53
N THR A 41 36.58 2.85 -5.93
CA THR A 41 36.49 1.92 -7.07
C THR A 41 36.80 0.48 -6.69
N GLY A 42 36.97 0.19 -5.40
CA GLY A 42 37.27 -1.11 -4.82
C GLY A 42 37.47 -0.98 -3.32
N LEU A 43 37.95 -2.03 -2.67
CA LEU A 43 38.25 -2.04 -1.26
C LEU A 43 39.39 -1.05 -0.93
N VAL A 44 39.17 -0.17 0.04
CA VAL A 44 40.17 0.82 0.49
C VAL A 44 40.21 0.85 2.02
N ASP A 45 41.36 1.26 2.60
CA ASP A 45 41.46 1.48 4.05
C ASP A 45 40.61 2.69 4.46
N ALA A 46 39.98 2.63 5.62
CA ALA A 46 39.27 3.77 6.17
C ALA A 46 40.24 4.87 6.59
N ASP A 47 39.97 6.11 6.16
CA ASP A 47 40.78 7.27 6.54
C ASP A 47 40.68 7.55 8.03
N ALA A 48 41.69 8.15 8.59
CA ALA A 48 41.74 8.52 10.02
C ALA A 48 40.63 9.51 10.45
N SER A 49 40.00 10.21 9.48
CA SER A 49 38.87 11.11 9.71
C SER A 49 37.50 10.41 9.68
N GLN A 50 37.45 9.12 9.40
CA GLN A 50 36.23 8.34 9.40
C GLN A 50 35.68 8.23 10.85
N PRO A 51 34.39 8.60 11.09
CA PRO A 51 33.92 8.78 12.47
C PRO A 51 33.70 7.49 13.26
N TYR A 52 33.43 6.34 12.60
CA TYR A 52 33.08 5.07 13.25
C TYR A 52 34.15 3.99 13.09
N ALA A 53 34.89 4.02 12.00
CA ALA A 53 35.88 2.99 11.65
C ALA A 53 37.26 3.56 11.30
N PRO A 54 37.80 4.55 12.03
CA PRO A 54 39.05 5.21 11.67
C PRO A 54 40.23 4.21 11.57
N GLY A 55 40.87 4.14 10.41
CA GLY A 55 41.99 3.28 10.14
C GLY A 55 41.68 1.79 10.03
N MET A 56 40.42 1.39 9.88
CA MET A 56 40.08 0.00 9.58
C MET A 56 40.62 -0.42 8.22
N ALA A 57 41.15 -1.64 8.15
CA ALA A 57 41.79 -2.16 6.94
C ALA A 57 40.77 -2.44 5.82
N ALA A 58 41.18 -2.27 4.60
CA ALA A 58 40.41 -2.63 3.41
C ALA A 58 39.95 -4.10 3.46
N GLY A 59 38.64 -4.32 3.34
CA GLY A 59 38.01 -5.64 3.47
C GLY A 59 37.48 -5.95 4.87
N SER A 60 37.60 -5.03 5.84
CA SER A 60 36.92 -5.17 7.14
C SER A 60 35.40 -4.96 6.97
N VAL A 61 34.63 -5.81 7.65
CA VAL A 61 33.18 -5.69 7.78
C VAL A 61 32.79 -4.98 9.06
N THR A 62 31.52 -4.51 9.13
CA THR A 62 30.96 -3.78 10.25
C THR A 62 29.88 -4.60 10.99
N ASP A 63 29.04 -3.94 11.77
CA ASP A 63 27.93 -4.53 12.49
C ASP A 63 26.88 -5.14 11.54
N ASP A 64 26.74 -4.67 10.31
CA ASP A 64 25.85 -5.24 9.28
C ASP A 64 26.11 -6.73 9.06
N THR A 65 27.34 -7.09 8.76
CA THR A 65 27.73 -8.49 8.52
C THR A 65 27.81 -9.28 9.82
N GLU A 66 28.42 -8.74 10.89
CA GLU A 66 28.59 -9.45 12.16
C GLU A 66 27.24 -9.80 12.79
N GLN A 67 26.25 -8.87 12.80
CA GLN A 67 24.92 -9.15 13.33
C GLN A 67 24.11 -10.09 12.43
N ALA A 68 24.28 -10.04 11.09
CA ALA A 68 23.69 -11.03 10.20
C ALA A 68 24.20 -12.45 10.51
N LEU A 69 25.49 -12.62 10.71
CA LEU A 69 26.08 -13.92 11.10
C LEU A 69 25.65 -14.36 12.52
N LEU A 70 25.42 -13.42 13.44
CA LEU A 70 24.81 -13.70 14.73
C LEU A 70 23.39 -14.28 14.56
N VAL A 71 22.54 -13.66 13.73
CA VAL A 71 21.20 -14.16 13.40
C VAL A 71 21.30 -15.55 12.79
N ALA A 72 22.20 -15.77 11.81
CA ALA A 72 22.44 -17.08 11.22
C ALA A 72 22.75 -18.16 12.27
N SER A 73 23.66 -17.84 13.19
CA SER A 73 24.08 -18.78 14.25
C SER A 73 22.93 -19.15 15.20
N LEU A 74 22.06 -18.20 15.53
CA LEU A 74 20.89 -18.44 16.37
C LEU A 74 19.84 -19.32 15.65
N LEU A 75 19.57 -19.05 14.37
CA LEU A 75 18.66 -19.86 13.57
C LEU A 75 19.12 -21.31 13.46
N VAL A 76 20.41 -21.53 13.21
CA VAL A 76 21.00 -22.86 13.10
C VAL A 76 20.97 -23.61 14.45
N ARG A 77 21.28 -22.97 15.57
CA ARG A 77 21.16 -23.54 16.91
C ARG A 77 19.73 -23.92 17.27
N GLY A 78 18.73 -23.14 16.84
CA GLY A 78 17.31 -23.37 17.04
C GLY A 78 16.74 -24.60 16.29
N ARG A 79 17.51 -25.27 15.41
CA ARG A 79 17.11 -26.48 14.65
C ARG A 79 16.50 -27.60 15.51
N GLY A 80 16.81 -27.66 16.80
CA GLY A 80 16.34 -28.70 17.72
C GLY A 80 15.06 -28.37 18.46
N LEU A 81 14.46 -27.17 18.29
CA LEU A 81 13.25 -26.79 18.99
C LEU A 81 12.05 -27.55 18.36
N ALA A 82 11.29 -28.24 19.20
CA ALA A 82 10.19 -29.15 18.84
C ALA A 82 9.02 -28.52 18.07
N SER A 83 9.09 -27.23 17.72
CA SER A 83 8.03 -26.49 17.06
C SER A 83 8.06 -26.53 15.51
N GLY A 84 9.18 -26.98 14.89
CA GLY A 84 9.35 -26.97 13.43
C GLY A 84 9.28 -25.58 12.78
N ARG A 85 9.40 -24.51 13.57
CA ARG A 85 9.34 -23.12 13.11
C ARG A 85 10.73 -22.48 13.15
N VAL A 86 11.06 -21.73 12.10
CA VAL A 86 12.25 -20.86 12.08
C VAL A 86 11.87 -19.54 12.73
N ALA A 87 12.31 -19.32 13.95
CA ALA A 87 12.10 -18.08 14.68
C ALA A 87 13.20 -17.86 15.71
N LEU A 88 13.55 -16.63 16.01
CA LEU A 88 14.46 -16.28 17.08
C LEU A 88 13.69 -16.16 18.40
N ASP A 89 14.27 -16.71 19.48
CA ASP A 89 13.81 -16.41 20.83
C ASP A 89 14.23 -14.98 21.21
N ALA A 90 13.30 -14.18 21.73
CA ALA A 90 13.51 -12.77 22.01
C ALA A 90 14.56 -12.53 23.11
N GLY A 91 14.57 -13.38 24.16
CA GLY A 91 15.54 -13.31 25.24
C GLY A 91 16.95 -13.69 24.75
N GLU A 92 17.08 -14.84 24.09
CA GLU A 92 18.35 -15.30 23.53
C GLU A 92 18.93 -14.30 22.53
N PHE A 93 18.06 -13.70 21.68
CA PHE A 93 18.48 -12.71 20.70
C PHE A 93 18.95 -11.41 21.33
N SER A 94 18.24 -10.90 22.34
CA SER A 94 18.66 -9.69 23.06
C SER A 94 19.98 -9.90 23.80
N ASP A 95 20.14 -11.04 24.47
CA ASP A 95 21.38 -11.40 25.18
C ASP A 95 22.57 -11.52 24.22
N ALA A 96 22.33 -12.11 23.03
CA ALA A 96 23.37 -12.25 22.02
C ALA A 96 23.82 -10.89 21.45
N LEU A 97 22.89 -9.95 21.18
CA LEU A 97 23.22 -8.58 20.76
C LEU A 97 23.97 -7.81 21.80
N LEU A 98 23.62 -7.94 23.10
CA LEU A 98 24.31 -7.32 24.21
C LEU A 98 25.74 -7.88 24.35
N ALA A 99 25.88 -9.20 24.23
CA ALA A 99 27.20 -9.85 24.28
C ALA A 99 28.09 -9.45 23.10
N TRP A 100 27.50 -9.26 21.93
CA TRP A 100 28.17 -8.75 20.73
C TRP A 100 28.70 -7.32 20.99
N GLU A 101 27.85 -6.39 21.46
CA GLU A 101 28.25 -5.02 21.75
C GLU A 101 29.40 -4.99 22.77
N ASP A 102 29.30 -5.75 23.87
CA ASP A 102 30.35 -5.86 24.87
C ASP A 102 31.67 -6.39 24.27
N SER A 103 31.59 -7.27 23.28
CA SER A 103 32.77 -7.76 22.54
C SER A 103 33.38 -6.67 21.67
N MET A 104 32.55 -5.86 20.96
CA MET A 104 33.02 -4.74 20.14
C MET A 104 33.73 -3.69 20.98
N ILE A 105 33.17 -3.32 22.13
CA ILE A 105 33.77 -2.39 23.09
C ILE A 105 35.14 -2.92 23.56
N ARG A 106 35.23 -4.21 23.91
CA ARG A 106 36.54 -4.82 24.31
C ARG A 106 37.56 -4.83 23.17
N ARG A 107 37.13 -4.93 21.90
CA ARG A 107 37.99 -4.82 20.73
C ARG A 107 38.40 -3.38 20.41
N GLY A 108 37.85 -2.37 21.10
CA GLY A 108 38.09 -0.96 20.86
C GLY A 108 37.38 -0.40 19.63
N SER A 109 36.37 -1.08 19.14
CA SER A 109 35.58 -0.58 18.04
C SER A 109 34.74 0.63 18.45
N LEU A 110 34.60 1.61 17.55
CA LEU A 110 33.67 2.72 17.66
C LEU A 110 32.37 2.43 16.93
N ASP A 111 32.35 1.39 16.08
CA ASP A 111 31.18 0.90 15.37
C ASP A 111 30.41 -0.05 16.29
N LEU A 112 29.35 0.47 16.88
CA LEU A 112 28.53 -0.18 17.89
C LEU A 112 27.08 -0.30 17.41
N LEU A 113 26.18 -0.64 18.33
CA LEU A 113 24.75 -0.74 18.04
C LEU A 113 24.18 0.57 17.49
N GLY A 114 23.45 0.48 16.41
CA GLY A 114 22.67 1.59 15.85
C GLY A 114 21.63 2.14 16.84
N PRO A 115 21.14 3.38 16.63
CA PRO A 115 20.39 4.12 17.66
C PRO A 115 19.11 3.41 18.13
N SER A 116 18.32 2.81 17.24
CA SER A 116 17.10 2.08 17.64
C SER A 116 17.42 0.80 18.40
N THR A 117 18.41 0.04 17.96
CA THR A 117 18.86 -1.18 18.64
C THR A 117 19.40 -0.84 20.03
N LYS A 118 20.25 0.18 20.14
CA LYS A 118 20.81 0.63 21.40
C LYS A 118 19.73 1.06 22.40
N ALA A 119 18.79 1.91 21.97
CA ALA A 119 17.71 2.39 22.83
C ALA A 119 16.87 1.24 23.38
N ALA A 120 16.54 0.24 22.55
CA ALA A 120 15.79 -0.93 23.00
C ALA A 120 16.60 -1.79 23.99
N LEU A 121 17.86 -2.08 23.70
CA LEU A 121 18.69 -2.94 24.54
C LEU A 121 19.11 -2.29 25.86
N GLU A 122 19.25 -0.97 25.94
CA GLU A 122 19.41 -0.25 27.21
C GLU A 122 18.22 -0.47 28.14
N ARG A 123 17.01 -0.53 27.61
CA ARG A 123 15.79 -0.84 28.36
C ARG A 123 15.75 -2.31 28.81
N VAL A 124 16.21 -3.25 27.96
CA VAL A 124 16.39 -4.66 28.38
C VAL A 124 17.40 -4.78 29.50
N ARG A 125 18.56 -4.09 29.43
CA ARG A 125 19.56 -4.03 30.54
C ARG A 125 18.94 -3.46 31.82
N ALA A 126 17.97 -2.56 31.73
CA ALA A 126 17.22 -2.04 32.88
C ALA A 126 16.17 -3.01 33.43
N GLY A 127 15.99 -4.19 32.83
CA GLY A 127 15.07 -5.25 33.26
C GLY A 127 13.69 -5.21 32.62
N GLU A 128 13.50 -4.44 31.54
CA GLU A 128 12.24 -4.47 30.79
C GLU A 128 12.16 -5.72 29.88
N ASP A 129 10.92 -6.16 29.60
CA ASP A 129 10.67 -7.29 28.70
C ASP A 129 11.19 -7.01 27.28
N PRO A 130 12.05 -7.87 26.69
CA PRO A 130 12.54 -7.73 25.32
C PRO A 130 11.44 -7.54 24.28
N LEU A 131 10.24 -8.08 24.51
CA LEU A 131 9.09 -7.94 23.60
C LEU A 131 8.36 -6.58 23.73
N ALA A 132 8.66 -5.79 24.77
CA ALA A 132 8.00 -4.51 25.02
C ALA A 132 8.84 -3.28 24.59
N VAL A 133 10.11 -3.45 24.25
CA VAL A 133 11.06 -2.32 24.11
C VAL A 133 11.25 -1.84 22.67
N GLY A 134 10.96 -2.65 21.65
CA GLY A 134 11.23 -2.35 20.23
C GLY A 134 10.28 -1.38 19.55
N GLY A 135 9.24 -0.88 20.23
CA GLY A 135 8.12 -0.16 19.63
C GLY A 135 8.43 1.21 18.98
N GLU A 136 9.65 1.72 19.13
CA GLU A 136 10.09 3.01 18.56
C GLU A 136 11.17 2.86 17.47
N GLY A 137 11.61 1.64 17.18
CA GLY A 137 12.70 1.38 16.24
C GLY A 137 12.29 1.55 14.78
N THR A 138 12.74 2.59 14.09
CA THR A 138 12.45 2.90 12.68
C THR A 138 13.71 2.95 11.81
N THR A 139 14.89 2.64 12.37
CA THR A 139 16.14 2.55 11.61
C THR A 139 16.26 1.21 10.87
N ASN A 140 17.25 1.07 10.01
CA ASN A 140 17.47 -0.09 9.16
C ASN A 140 18.10 -1.32 9.84
N GLY A 141 18.38 -1.26 11.15
CA GLY A 141 19.07 -2.33 11.86
C GLY A 141 18.39 -3.70 11.82
N ALA A 142 17.06 -3.76 11.64
CA ALA A 142 16.38 -5.03 11.38
C ALA A 142 16.63 -5.56 9.97
N ALA A 143 16.72 -4.68 8.97
CA ALA A 143 16.92 -5.04 7.57
C ALA A 143 18.34 -5.48 7.26
N MET A 144 19.36 -4.83 7.85
CA MET A 144 20.77 -5.12 7.59
C MET A 144 21.15 -6.56 7.96
N ARG A 145 20.55 -7.09 9.03
CA ARG A 145 20.86 -8.43 9.57
C ARG A 145 19.90 -9.55 9.18
N VAL A 146 18.89 -9.29 8.33
CA VAL A 146 17.81 -10.24 8.03
C VAL A 146 18.14 -11.24 6.92
N THR A 147 19.21 -11.05 6.16
CA THR A 147 19.64 -11.90 5.04
C THR A 147 19.59 -13.41 5.36
N PRO A 148 20.05 -13.92 6.53
CA PRO A 148 19.95 -15.33 6.88
C PRO A 148 18.53 -15.88 6.93
N ILE A 149 17.55 -15.06 7.35
CA ILE A 149 16.12 -15.43 7.32
C ILE A 149 15.65 -15.58 5.88
N GLY A 150 16.03 -14.66 4.98
CA GLY A 150 15.73 -14.79 3.56
C GLY A 150 16.33 -16.03 2.91
N ILE A 151 17.50 -16.52 3.40
CA ILE A 151 18.09 -17.76 2.95
C ILE A 151 17.33 -18.97 3.53
N ALA A 152 17.00 -18.96 4.82
CA ALA A 152 16.38 -20.07 5.52
C ALA A 152 14.88 -20.25 5.24
N MET A 153 14.17 -19.20 4.80
CA MET A 153 12.71 -19.21 4.60
C MET A 153 12.31 -18.99 3.15
N SER A 154 11.31 -19.76 2.70
CA SER A 154 10.70 -19.56 1.38
C SER A 154 9.49 -18.60 1.47
N THR A 155 9.33 -17.74 0.46
CA THR A 155 8.12 -16.92 0.29
C THR A 155 6.88 -17.74 -0.10
N ALA A 156 7.04 -19.03 -0.39
CA ALA A 156 5.91 -19.95 -0.64
C ALA A 156 5.02 -20.16 0.59
N GLU A 157 5.55 -19.89 1.81
CA GLU A 157 4.84 -19.98 3.09
C GLU A 157 4.73 -18.59 3.73
N PRO A 158 3.81 -17.71 3.27
CA PRO A 158 3.82 -16.27 3.64
C PRO A 158 3.69 -16.00 5.14
N GLU A 159 2.86 -16.77 5.87
CA GLU A 159 2.69 -16.59 7.31
C GLU A 159 3.95 -17.00 8.09
N ALA A 160 4.52 -18.17 7.77
CA ALA A 160 5.75 -18.66 8.41
C ALA A 160 6.94 -17.74 8.09
N PHE A 161 7.02 -17.21 6.86
CA PHE A 161 8.00 -16.19 6.46
C PHE A 161 7.84 -14.92 7.29
N ALA A 162 6.61 -14.40 7.42
CA ALA A 162 6.33 -13.20 8.20
C ALA A 162 6.64 -13.39 9.69
N ASP A 163 6.36 -14.60 10.26
CA ASP A 163 6.71 -14.94 11.65
C ASP A 163 8.22 -14.95 11.86
N ALA A 164 8.98 -15.55 10.94
CA ALA A 164 10.45 -15.60 11.02
C ALA A 164 11.06 -14.19 10.95
N VAL A 165 10.63 -13.37 9.99
CA VAL A 165 11.07 -11.98 9.87
C VAL A 165 10.72 -11.18 11.12
N TRP A 166 9.48 -11.31 11.62
CA TRP A 166 9.02 -10.63 12.82
C TRP A 166 9.88 -10.96 14.03
N SER A 167 10.26 -12.21 14.20
CA SER A 167 11.11 -12.65 15.32
C SER A 167 12.46 -11.91 15.37
N SER A 168 13.01 -11.47 14.23
CA SER A 168 14.25 -10.68 14.15
C SER A 168 14.07 -9.18 14.34
N CYS A 169 12.82 -8.70 14.24
CA CYS A 169 12.49 -7.28 14.37
C CYS A 169 12.00 -6.91 15.76
N GLN A 170 11.16 -7.76 16.37
CA GLN A 170 10.32 -7.42 17.52
C GLN A 170 11.06 -6.89 18.73
N VAL A 171 12.31 -7.31 18.96
CA VAL A 171 13.11 -6.87 20.11
C VAL A 171 13.58 -5.41 19.97
N THR A 172 13.94 -4.99 18.77
CA THR A 172 14.61 -3.69 18.56
C THR A 172 13.89 -2.76 17.60
N HIS A 173 13.07 -3.31 16.71
CA HIS A 173 12.39 -2.61 15.62
C HIS A 173 10.96 -3.11 15.47
N ALA A 174 10.21 -3.16 16.57
CA ALA A 174 8.82 -3.61 16.61
C ALA A 174 7.84 -2.57 16.01
N THR A 175 8.25 -1.86 14.96
CA THR A 175 7.44 -0.90 14.21
C THR A 175 7.06 -1.48 12.86
N ARG A 176 6.05 -0.87 12.22
CA ARG A 176 5.66 -1.20 10.86
C ARG A 176 6.84 -1.04 9.89
N GLN A 177 7.60 0.03 10.02
CA GLN A 177 8.78 0.32 9.18
C GLN A 177 9.89 -0.70 9.40
N GLY A 178 10.16 -1.09 10.66
CA GLY A 178 11.12 -2.13 10.98
C GLY A 178 10.76 -3.47 10.35
N PHE A 179 9.49 -3.88 10.44
CA PHE A 179 9.01 -5.10 9.80
C PHE A 179 9.07 -5.03 8.27
N GLN A 180 8.53 -3.96 7.65
CA GLN A 180 8.53 -3.80 6.20
C GLN A 180 9.95 -3.80 5.62
N SER A 181 10.89 -3.12 6.27
CA SER A 181 12.29 -3.04 5.84
C SER A 181 12.95 -4.41 5.82
N ALA A 182 12.82 -5.17 6.91
CA ALA A 182 13.37 -6.51 7.00
C ALA A 182 12.65 -7.49 6.05
N ALA A 183 11.33 -7.41 5.93
CA ALA A 183 10.56 -8.26 5.04
C ALA A 183 10.94 -8.04 3.56
N LEU A 184 11.18 -6.79 3.13
CA LEU A 184 11.61 -6.49 1.74
C LEU A 184 12.96 -7.13 1.41
N VAL A 185 13.94 -6.99 2.30
CA VAL A 185 15.28 -7.56 2.09
C VAL A 185 15.21 -9.09 2.12
N ALA A 186 14.56 -9.68 3.14
CA ALA A 186 14.41 -11.13 3.23
C ALA A 186 13.63 -11.73 2.05
N ALA A 187 12.57 -11.06 1.58
CA ALA A 187 11.80 -11.51 0.42
C ALA A 187 12.62 -11.45 -0.88
N ALA A 188 13.37 -10.38 -1.09
CA ALA A 188 14.24 -10.27 -2.27
C ALA A 188 15.32 -11.36 -2.28
N VAL A 189 15.95 -11.65 -1.14
CA VAL A 189 16.91 -12.74 -0.98
C VAL A 189 16.25 -14.10 -1.21
N SER A 190 15.11 -14.38 -0.59
CA SER A 190 14.39 -15.65 -0.73
C SER A 190 13.95 -15.94 -2.16
N LEU A 191 13.34 -14.95 -2.83
CA LEU A 191 12.94 -15.03 -4.24
C LEU A 191 14.16 -15.21 -5.17
N GLY A 192 15.30 -14.59 -4.83
CA GLY A 192 16.55 -14.78 -5.50
C GLY A 192 16.96 -16.26 -5.51
N ILE A 193 16.99 -16.89 -4.34
CA ILE A 193 17.35 -18.31 -4.17
C ILE A 193 16.37 -19.22 -4.92
N ASP A 194 15.06 -18.98 -4.80
CA ASP A 194 14.04 -19.79 -5.47
C ASP A 194 14.10 -19.66 -7.00
N SER A 195 14.60 -18.55 -7.53
CA SER A 195 14.80 -18.35 -8.96
C SER A 195 16.01 -19.09 -9.55
N ALA A 196 16.74 -19.86 -8.75
CA ALA A 196 17.92 -20.63 -9.19
C ALA A 196 17.63 -21.62 -10.34
N ARG A 197 16.38 -21.99 -10.55
CA ARG A 197 15.92 -22.84 -11.66
C ARG A 197 15.66 -22.08 -12.96
N SER A 198 15.71 -20.74 -12.96
CA SER A 198 15.49 -19.90 -14.14
C SER A 198 16.80 -19.66 -14.90
N THR A 199 16.76 -19.78 -16.22
CA THR A 199 17.92 -19.61 -17.09
C THR A 199 18.34 -18.15 -17.32
N ALA A 200 17.48 -17.19 -16.93
CA ALA A 200 17.76 -15.75 -17.05
C ALA A 200 17.02 -14.99 -15.94
N PRO A 201 17.61 -14.85 -14.75
CA PRO A 201 16.98 -14.09 -13.66
C PRO A 201 17.00 -12.58 -14.03
N ASP A 202 15.81 -11.99 -14.13
CA ASP A 202 15.66 -10.54 -14.21
C ASP A 202 15.60 -9.96 -12.80
N LEU A 203 16.69 -9.33 -12.35
CA LEU A 203 16.77 -8.74 -11.01
C LEU A 203 15.70 -7.66 -10.81
N ARG A 204 15.40 -6.83 -11.81
CA ARG A 204 14.36 -5.81 -11.69
C ARG A 204 13.00 -6.43 -11.44
N SER A 205 12.62 -7.46 -12.20
CA SER A 205 11.39 -8.20 -11.98
C SER A 205 11.35 -8.84 -10.58
N LEU A 206 12.48 -9.35 -10.08
CA LEU A 206 12.59 -9.91 -8.73
C LEU A 206 12.32 -8.85 -7.65
N LEU A 207 12.90 -7.65 -7.78
CA LEU A 207 12.65 -6.54 -6.85
C LEU A 207 11.17 -6.13 -6.80
N TRP A 208 10.50 -6.09 -7.95
CA TRP A 208 9.05 -5.82 -8.00
C TRP A 208 8.21 -6.94 -7.36
N LYS A 209 8.61 -8.21 -7.55
CA LYS A 209 7.96 -9.35 -6.89
C LYS A 209 8.12 -9.27 -5.37
N ALA A 210 9.29 -8.89 -4.87
CA ALA A 210 9.51 -8.70 -3.43
C ALA A 210 8.60 -7.61 -2.86
N LEU A 211 8.44 -6.48 -3.55
CA LEU A 211 7.50 -5.41 -3.17
C LEU A 211 6.06 -5.93 -3.10
N THR A 212 5.61 -6.60 -4.15
CA THR A 212 4.23 -7.15 -4.21
C THR A 212 3.99 -8.18 -3.12
N PHE A 213 4.97 -9.04 -2.84
CA PHE A 213 4.88 -10.05 -1.79
C PHE A 213 4.75 -9.40 -0.41
N VAL A 214 5.59 -8.40 -0.09
CA VAL A 214 5.53 -7.73 1.22
C VAL A 214 4.25 -6.91 1.39
N ASP A 215 3.72 -6.31 0.33
CA ASP A 215 2.40 -5.66 0.35
C ASP A 215 1.26 -6.64 0.70
N SER A 216 1.41 -7.93 0.37
CA SER A 216 0.40 -8.96 0.67
C SER A 216 0.49 -9.54 2.08
N LEU A 217 1.57 -9.26 2.83
CA LEU A 217 1.76 -9.79 4.18
C LEU A 217 0.88 -9.07 5.20
N PRO A 218 0.48 -9.75 6.28
CA PRO A 218 -0.21 -9.12 7.40
C PRO A 218 0.61 -7.95 7.97
N VAL A 219 -0.04 -6.84 8.25
CA VAL A 219 0.59 -5.68 8.89
C VAL A 219 1.07 -6.07 10.29
N ARG A 220 2.35 -5.84 10.59
CA ARG A 220 2.97 -6.11 11.90
C ARG A 220 3.71 -4.89 12.40
N GLY A 221 3.76 -4.77 13.73
CA GLY A 221 4.49 -3.72 14.43
C GLY A 221 3.67 -2.48 14.73
N ALA A 222 4.17 -1.71 15.70
CA ALA A 222 3.57 -0.45 16.11
C ALA A 222 3.62 0.58 14.97
N TRP A 223 2.62 1.44 14.93
CA TRP A 223 2.66 2.58 14.04
C TRP A 223 3.77 3.56 14.47
N ALA A 224 4.52 4.08 13.51
CA ALA A 224 5.48 5.14 13.72
C ALA A 224 5.30 6.23 12.64
N PRO A 225 5.68 7.49 12.91
CA PRO A 225 5.41 8.62 12.02
C PRO A 225 6.26 8.65 10.74
N ASP A 226 7.20 7.71 10.58
CA ASP A 226 8.08 7.62 9.41
C ASP A 226 7.33 7.10 8.17
N PRO A 227 7.83 7.38 6.96
CA PRO A 227 7.20 6.92 5.72
C PRO A 227 7.08 5.39 5.63
N ASP A 228 6.07 4.91 4.94
CA ASP A 228 5.92 3.50 4.57
C ASP A 228 7.09 3.06 3.69
N VAL A 229 7.81 2.02 4.12
CA VAL A 229 9.06 1.59 3.46
C VAL A 229 8.78 0.97 2.10
N VAL A 230 7.68 0.22 1.94
CA VAL A 230 7.32 -0.41 0.66
C VAL A 230 6.99 0.65 -0.38
N ALA A 231 6.18 1.64 -0.01
CA ALA A 231 5.84 2.76 -0.89
C ALA A 231 7.08 3.61 -1.25
N ALA A 232 7.94 3.89 -0.27
CA ALA A 232 9.20 4.61 -0.51
C ALA A 232 10.12 3.84 -1.45
N THR A 233 10.23 2.51 -1.30
CA THR A 233 11.05 1.64 -2.15
C THR A 233 10.50 1.60 -3.58
N ARG A 234 9.19 1.45 -3.74
CA ARG A 234 8.53 1.51 -5.07
C ARG A 234 8.85 2.81 -5.79
N ARG A 235 8.71 3.94 -5.09
CA ARG A 235 9.05 5.27 -5.64
C ARG A 235 10.53 5.38 -6.02
N ALA A 236 11.44 4.92 -5.16
CA ALA A 236 12.88 4.99 -5.41
C ALA A 236 13.30 4.20 -6.65
N MET A 237 12.74 3.00 -6.84
CA MET A 237 12.95 2.20 -8.05
C MET A 237 12.43 2.91 -9.32
N GLN A 238 11.25 3.54 -9.26
CA GLN A 238 10.71 4.31 -10.38
C GLN A 238 11.62 5.50 -10.75
N LEU A 239 12.15 6.22 -9.76
CA LEU A 239 13.10 7.32 -9.97
C LEU A 239 14.39 6.82 -10.63
N SER A 240 14.89 5.66 -10.21
CA SER A 240 16.18 5.11 -10.65
C SER A 240 16.20 4.64 -12.09
N ILE A 241 15.07 4.22 -12.66
CA ILE A 241 14.93 3.79 -14.05
C ILE A 241 14.56 4.93 -15.01
N ASN A 242 14.16 6.09 -14.50
CA ASN A 242 13.84 7.25 -15.31
C ASN A 242 15.10 8.06 -15.62
N PRO A 243 15.49 8.23 -16.90
CA PRO A 243 16.73 8.92 -17.28
C PRO A 243 16.86 10.35 -16.74
N ALA A 244 15.75 11.04 -16.49
CA ALA A 244 15.75 12.41 -15.97
C ALA A 244 16.08 12.49 -14.46
N SER A 245 15.92 11.40 -13.70
CA SER A 245 16.09 11.35 -12.24
C SER A 245 17.07 10.27 -11.74
N SER A 246 17.68 9.51 -12.66
CA SER A 246 18.53 8.35 -12.30
C SER A 246 19.97 8.70 -11.93
N SER A 247 20.36 10.00 -11.86
CA SER A 247 21.69 10.36 -11.37
C SER A 247 21.81 10.08 -9.87
N LEU A 248 23.01 9.71 -9.39
CA LEU A 248 23.24 9.41 -7.97
C LEU A 248 22.93 10.61 -7.08
N GLU A 249 23.27 11.82 -7.52
CA GLU A 249 22.92 13.04 -6.78
C GLU A 249 21.41 13.25 -6.65
N CYS A 250 20.67 13.01 -7.73
CA CYS A 250 19.22 13.12 -7.74
C CYS A 250 18.59 12.06 -6.83
N LEU A 251 19.05 10.82 -6.89
CA LEU A 251 18.59 9.74 -6.01
C LEU A 251 18.89 10.05 -4.54
N ALA A 252 20.11 10.50 -4.21
CA ALA A 252 20.49 10.86 -2.85
C ALA A 252 19.58 11.97 -2.27
N GLN A 253 19.21 12.96 -3.09
CA GLN A 253 18.34 14.06 -2.68
C GLN A 253 16.88 13.65 -2.52
N GLN A 254 16.36 12.78 -3.40
CA GLN A 254 14.92 12.44 -3.43
C GLN A 254 14.56 11.22 -2.57
N VAL A 255 15.48 10.29 -2.39
CA VAL A 255 15.30 9.05 -1.62
C VAL A 255 15.85 9.20 -0.22
N GLY A 256 17.01 9.85 -0.07
CA GLY A 256 17.77 9.90 1.17
C GLY A 256 18.75 8.72 1.31
N THR A 257 19.76 8.92 2.18
CA THR A 257 20.84 7.95 2.41
C THR A 257 21.16 7.78 3.91
N SER A 258 20.22 8.10 4.79
CA SER A 258 20.44 7.97 6.24
C SER A 258 20.07 6.57 6.74
N VAL A 259 20.39 6.30 8.01
CA VAL A 259 20.05 5.07 8.75
C VAL A 259 18.53 4.77 8.86
N ALA A 260 17.66 5.68 8.45
CA ALA A 260 16.22 5.44 8.48
C ALA A 260 15.85 4.32 7.50
N SER A 261 14.97 3.39 7.91
CA SER A 261 14.46 2.31 7.05
C SER A 261 13.90 2.83 5.73
N ALA A 262 13.18 3.96 5.78
CA ALA A 262 12.56 4.59 4.60
C ALA A 262 13.57 5.31 3.67
N HIS A 263 14.86 5.29 3.99
CA HIS A 263 15.95 5.81 3.16
C HIS A 263 16.88 4.71 2.66
N ALA A 264 17.47 3.92 3.57
CA ALA A 264 18.50 2.94 3.24
C ALA A 264 17.96 1.82 2.34
N ILE A 265 16.79 1.23 2.67
CA ILE A 265 16.21 0.14 1.87
C ILE A 265 15.74 0.63 0.49
N PRO A 266 14.99 1.75 0.37
CA PRO A 266 14.66 2.32 -0.93
C PRO A 266 15.89 2.64 -1.78
N MET A 267 16.98 3.12 -1.18
CA MET A 267 18.20 3.42 -1.91
C MET A 267 18.87 2.16 -2.43
N ALA A 268 19.03 1.11 -1.63
CA ALA A 268 19.61 -0.16 -2.06
C ALA A 268 18.82 -0.76 -3.25
N PHE A 269 17.49 -0.78 -3.18
CA PHE A 269 16.62 -1.23 -4.27
C PHE A 269 16.74 -0.34 -5.52
N ALA A 270 16.84 0.98 -5.35
CA ALA A 270 16.99 1.93 -6.45
C ALA A 270 18.32 1.75 -7.20
N LEU A 271 19.42 1.54 -6.47
CA LEU A 271 20.73 1.29 -7.08
C LEU A 271 20.73 0.00 -7.90
N LEU A 272 20.14 -1.07 -7.37
CA LEU A 272 20.01 -2.35 -8.09
C LEU A 272 19.04 -2.28 -9.27
N ALA A 273 17.96 -1.53 -9.17
CA ALA A 273 17.04 -1.33 -10.30
C ALA A 273 17.67 -0.47 -11.41
N ARG A 274 18.54 0.47 -11.03
CA ARG A 274 19.33 1.29 -11.96
C ARG A 274 20.39 0.46 -12.67
N ASP A 275 21.21 -0.24 -11.91
CA ASP A 275 22.33 -1.05 -12.41
C ASP A 275 22.38 -2.41 -11.68
N PRO A 276 21.88 -3.49 -12.29
CA PRO A 276 21.87 -4.82 -11.69
C PRO A 276 23.23 -5.53 -11.78
N SER A 277 24.31 -4.87 -11.35
CA SER A 277 25.70 -5.36 -11.39
C SER A 277 26.46 -4.93 -10.13
N PRO A 278 27.68 -5.41 -9.88
CA PRO A 278 28.52 -4.96 -8.77
C PRO A 278 28.81 -3.45 -8.78
N GLN A 279 28.59 -2.75 -9.88
CA GLN A 279 28.70 -1.28 -9.92
C GLN A 279 27.73 -0.61 -8.94
N ALA A 280 26.57 -1.23 -8.66
CA ALA A 280 25.63 -0.73 -7.65
C ALA A 280 26.24 -0.64 -6.24
N LEU A 281 27.15 -1.57 -5.87
CA LEU A 281 27.87 -1.56 -4.59
C LEU A 281 28.88 -0.42 -4.54
N LEU A 282 29.60 -0.17 -5.62
CA LEU A 282 30.50 0.98 -5.75
C LEU A 282 29.72 2.30 -5.74
N ASP A 283 28.54 2.34 -6.33
CA ASP A 283 27.69 3.52 -6.27
C ASP A 283 27.19 3.76 -4.84
N ALA A 284 26.85 2.70 -4.07
CA ALA A 284 26.52 2.79 -2.64
C ALA A 284 27.68 3.38 -1.83
N ALA A 285 28.92 2.92 -2.05
CA ALA A 285 30.12 3.44 -1.38
C ALA A 285 30.41 4.92 -1.71
N ASN A 286 29.85 5.48 -2.78
CA ASN A 286 30.10 6.87 -3.20
C ASN A 286 28.92 7.83 -3.00
N ILE A 287 27.75 7.32 -2.55
CA ILE A 287 26.52 8.11 -2.48
C ILE A 287 26.44 8.98 -1.23
N GLY A 288 27.22 8.62 -0.18
CA GLY A 288 27.27 9.28 1.11
C GLY A 288 26.15 8.85 2.06
N GLY A 289 26.30 9.18 3.33
CA GLY A 289 25.38 8.75 4.38
C GLY A 289 25.69 7.35 4.87
N ASP A 290 24.73 6.46 4.91
CA ASP A 290 24.79 5.09 5.46
C ASP A 290 25.25 4.09 4.38
N THR A 291 26.45 4.30 3.91
CA THR A 291 27.00 3.65 2.71
C THR A 291 27.27 2.16 2.88
N ASP A 292 27.65 1.73 4.07
CA ASP A 292 27.87 0.33 4.46
C ASP A 292 26.55 -0.47 4.45
N THR A 293 25.53 -0.02 5.18
CA THR A 293 24.24 -0.72 5.20
C THR A 293 23.55 -0.72 3.81
N ILE A 294 23.59 0.39 3.09
CA ILE A 294 23.03 0.43 1.71
C ILE A 294 23.78 -0.55 0.82
N GLY A 295 25.12 -0.61 0.93
CA GLY A 295 25.97 -1.54 0.21
C GLY A 295 25.71 -2.99 0.59
N ALA A 296 25.63 -3.29 1.89
CA ALA A 296 25.36 -4.61 2.44
C ALA A 296 24.03 -5.18 1.94
N ILE A 297 22.95 -4.40 2.02
CA ILE A 297 21.61 -4.79 1.53
C ILE A 297 21.64 -4.99 0.02
N ALA A 298 22.23 -4.07 -0.74
CA ALA A 298 22.30 -4.19 -2.18
C ALA A 298 23.13 -5.44 -2.60
N GLY A 299 24.23 -5.69 -1.93
CA GLY A 299 25.09 -6.85 -2.16
C GLY A 299 24.38 -8.17 -1.83
N ALA A 300 23.68 -8.25 -0.73
CA ALA A 300 22.89 -9.43 -0.35
C ALA A 300 21.85 -9.79 -1.42
N ILE A 301 21.10 -8.81 -1.88
CA ILE A 301 20.06 -9.01 -2.91
C ILE A 301 20.70 -9.37 -4.26
N LEU A 302 21.77 -8.68 -4.65
CA LEU A 302 22.49 -8.94 -5.92
C LEU A 302 23.01 -10.38 -5.96
N GLY A 303 23.72 -10.79 -4.91
CA GLY A 303 24.29 -12.14 -4.81
C GLY A 303 23.22 -13.24 -4.72
N ALA A 304 22.10 -12.99 -4.00
CA ALA A 304 20.97 -13.91 -3.97
C ALA A 304 20.30 -14.07 -5.34
N ALA A 305 20.20 -13.01 -6.11
CA ALA A 305 19.54 -13.03 -7.40
C ALA A 305 20.38 -13.62 -8.53
N LEU A 306 21.71 -13.38 -8.53
CA LEU A 306 22.59 -13.70 -9.65
C LEU A 306 23.65 -14.77 -9.32
N GLY A 307 23.77 -15.17 -8.05
CA GLY A 307 24.79 -16.10 -7.58
C GLY A 307 26.11 -15.41 -7.23
N VAL A 308 27.02 -16.15 -6.57
CA VAL A 308 28.32 -15.63 -6.14
C VAL A 308 29.20 -15.23 -7.33
N GLU A 309 29.00 -15.84 -8.47
CA GLU A 309 29.76 -15.60 -9.70
C GLU A 309 29.65 -14.14 -10.20
N VAL A 310 28.59 -13.42 -9.84
CA VAL A 310 28.46 -11.98 -10.17
C VAL A 310 29.50 -11.13 -9.44
N LEU A 311 30.03 -11.63 -8.32
CA LEU A 311 31.03 -10.95 -7.49
C LEU A 311 32.47 -11.27 -7.91
N ASP A 312 32.65 -12.07 -8.95
CA ASP A 312 33.99 -12.39 -9.47
C ASP A 312 34.76 -11.11 -9.84
N GLY A 313 36.00 -11.00 -9.34
CA GLY A 313 36.84 -9.81 -9.54
C GLY A 313 36.63 -8.68 -8.51
N CYS A 314 35.76 -8.85 -7.51
CA CYS A 314 35.50 -7.84 -6.47
C CYS A 314 36.30 -8.05 -5.17
N ASP A 315 37.39 -8.81 -5.19
CA ASP A 315 38.26 -9.10 -4.04
C ASP A 315 37.54 -9.71 -2.81
N LEU A 316 36.50 -10.51 -3.03
CA LEU A 316 35.74 -11.18 -1.95
C LEU A 316 36.64 -12.00 -1.02
N ALA A 317 37.64 -12.68 -1.56
CA ALA A 317 38.61 -13.47 -0.78
C ALA A 317 39.33 -12.63 0.28
N ARG A 318 39.63 -11.34 -0.02
CA ARG A 318 40.23 -10.43 0.93
C ARG A 318 39.27 -10.08 2.07
N VAL A 319 37.95 -9.90 1.78
CA VAL A 319 36.95 -9.66 2.82
C VAL A 319 36.85 -10.85 3.76
N GLU A 320 36.77 -12.08 3.25
CA GLU A 320 36.71 -13.29 4.05
C GLU A 320 37.98 -13.49 4.89
N GLU A 321 39.19 -13.18 4.33
CA GLU A 321 40.47 -13.30 5.01
C GLU A 321 40.61 -12.26 6.14
N VAL A 322 40.42 -10.96 5.84
CA VAL A 322 40.61 -9.85 6.79
C VAL A 322 39.61 -9.96 7.95
N SER A 323 38.37 -10.26 7.65
CA SER A 323 37.27 -10.36 8.62
C SER A 323 37.11 -11.79 9.19
N ARG A 324 37.91 -12.77 8.74
CA ARG A 324 37.91 -14.18 9.19
C ARG A 324 36.53 -14.83 9.10
N LEU A 325 35.88 -14.70 7.96
CA LEU A 325 34.53 -15.18 7.71
C LEU A 325 34.56 -16.55 7.04
N ASP A 326 33.63 -17.44 7.45
CA ASP A 326 33.32 -18.70 6.76
C ASP A 326 31.87 -18.66 6.24
N LEU A 327 31.64 -17.83 5.22
CA LEU A 327 30.33 -17.59 4.66
C LEU A 327 29.78 -18.83 3.94
N ARG A 328 30.67 -19.72 3.44
CA ARG A 328 30.27 -20.95 2.76
C ARG A 328 29.56 -21.93 3.67
N SER A 329 30.15 -22.20 4.84
CA SER A 329 29.56 -23.11 5.83
C SER A 329 28.21 -22.58 6.31
N VAL A 330 28.13 -21.28 6.62
CA VAL A 330 26.89 -20.62 7.03
C VAL A 330 25.79 -20.74 5.96
N ALA A 331 26.12 -20.53 4.69
CA ALA A 331 25.17 -20.67 3.58
C ALA A 331 24.62 -22.10 3.46
N LEU A 332 25.46 -23.12 3.62
CA LEU A 332 25.04 -24.52 3.61
C LEU A 332 24.08 -24.84 4.75
N GLU A 333 24.42 -24.43 5.98
CA GLU A 333 23.59 -24.67 7.15
C GLU A 333 22.21 -24.01 7.05
N LEU A 334 22.15 -22.79 6.51
CA LEU A 334 20.88 -22.08 6.29
C LEU A 334 20.04 -22.73 5.18
N LEU A 335 20.64 -23.24 4.10
CA LEU A 335 19.93 -23.99 3.07
C LEU A 335 19.40 -25.33 3.59
N GLU A 336 20.17 -26.04 4.41
CA GLU A 336 19.68 -27.25 5.08
C GLU A 336 18.48 -26.95 5.98
N LEU A 337 18.49 -25.80 6.68
CA LEU A 337 17.35 -25.33 7.47
C LEU A 337 16.14 -25.06 6.59
N ARG A 338 16.32 -24.38 5.44
CA ARG A 338 15.27 -24.14 4.44
C ARG A 338 14.63 -25.43 3.95
N ASP A 339 15.43 -26.45 3.63
CA ASP A 339 14.95 -27.72 3.12
C ASP A 339 14.20 -28.55 4.19
N GLN A 340 14.50 -28.34 5.47
CA GLN A 340 13.77 -28.95 6.59
C GLN A 340 12.39 -28.33 6.82
N VAL A 341 12.27 -27.01 6.63
CA VAL A 341 11.04 -26.26 6.90
C VAL A 341 10.10 -26.26 5.70
N SER A 342 10.64 -26.24 4.50
CA SER A 342 9.88 -26.31 3.23
C SER A 342 10.43 -27.48 2.41
N PRO A 343 10.10 -28.74 2.74
CA PRO A 343 10.60 -29.88 1.99
C PRO A 343 10.17 -29.73 0.53
N CYS A 344 11.16 -29.61 -0.35
CA CYS A 344 10.97 -29.55 -1.78
C CYS A 344 10.18 -30.80 -2.20
N SER A 345 8.97 -30.64 -2.72
CA SER A 345 8.19 -31.74 -3.28
C SER A 345 8.82 -32.20 -4.61
N ASP A 346 9.96 -32.86 -4.54
CA ASP A 346 10.59 -33.57 -5.67
C ASP A 346 9.87 -34.88 -6.02
N ALA A 347 8.58 -34.97 -5.74
CA ALA A 347 7.75 -36.10 -6.12
C ALA A 347 6.80 -35.71 -7.27
N HIS A 348 7.35 -35.39 -8.45
CA HIS A 348 6.60 -35.55 -9.71
C HIS A 348 7.59 -35.56 -10.90
N SER A 349 8.37 -36.66 -10.95
CA SER A 349 8.88 -37.19 -12.20
C SER A 349 8.19 -38.53 -12.47
N ALA A 350 6.94 -38.47 -12.89
CA ALA A 350 6.31 -39.52 -13.65
C ALA A 350 6.04 -39.01 -15.06
N PRO A 351 6.30 -39.81 -16.10
CA PRO A 351 6.24 -39.34 -17.47
C PRO A 351 4.82 -38.95 -17.84
N ALA A 352 4.70 -37.81 -18.49
CA ALA A 352 3.47 -37.34 -19.10
C ALA A 352 2.98 -38.42 -20.09
N SER A 353 1.94 -39.15 -19.74
CA SER A 353 1.11 -39.82 -20.71
C SER A 353 0.24 -38.75 -21.39
N GLU A 354 0.44 -38.59 -22.68
CA GLU A 354 -0.47 -37.87 -23.56
C GLU A 354 -1.90 -38.42 -23.38
N VAL A 355 -2.74 -37.64 -22.75
CA VAL A 355 -4.18 -37.78 -22.94
C VAL A 355 -4.66 -36.50 -23.61
N ALA A 356 -4.91 -36.65 -24.90
CA ALA A 356 -5.70 -35.71 -25.65
C ALA A 356 -7.09 -35.63 -24.98
N GLY A 357 -7.34 -34.55 -24.27
CA GLY A 357 -8.62 -34.20 -23.69
C GLY A 357 -9.18 -32.99 -24.47
N GLU A 358 -10.19 -33.26 -25.26
CA GLU A 358 -10.99 -32.31 -25.98
C GLU A 358 -11.38 -31.13 -25.08
N HIS A 359 -11.23 -29.91 -25.59
CA HIS A 359 -11.81 -28.71 -25.02
C HIS A 359 -13.35 -28.88 -24.96
N ALA A 360 -13.84 -29.28 -23.81
CA ALA A 360 -15.24 -29.19 -23.49
C ALA A 360 -15.59 -27.71 -23.26
N VAL A 361 -16.21 -27.12 -24.24
CA VAL A 361 -16.97 -25.87 -24.11
C VAL A 361 -17.94 -26.07 -22.93
N PRO A 362 -18.00 -25.17 -21.93
CA PRO A 362 -19.02 -25.26 -20.91
C PRO A 362 -20.38 -25.17 -21.56
N LYS A 363 -21.18 -26.23 -21.44
CA LYS A 363 -22.59 -26.20 -21.83
C LYS A 363 -23.29 -25.12 -21.01
N GLU A 364 -24.06 -24.29 -21.70
CA GLU A 364 -25.08 -23.44 -21.10
C GLU A 364 -25.91 -24.26 -20.09
N PRO A 365 -26.14 -23.74 -18.88
CA PRO A 365 -27.07 -24.39 -17.98
C PRO A 365 -28.49 -24.23 -18.55
N THR A 366 -29.13 -25.34 -18.76
CA THR A 366 -30.57 -25.44 -19.07
C THR A 366 -31.34 -24.65 -18.01
N PRO A 367 -32.36 -23.87 -18.36
CA PRO A 367 -33.11 -23.08 -17.40
C PRO A 367 -33.88 -24.03 -16.47
N ALA A 368 -33.44 -24.13 -15.23
CA ALA A 368 -34.25 -24.66 -14.16
C ALA A 368 -35.28 -23.60 -13.79
N SER A 369 -36.53 -23.92 -14.00
CA SER A 369 -37.69 -23.17 -13.51
C SER A 369 -37.71 -23.19 -11.98
N SER A 370 -37.23 -22.11 -11.36
CA SER A 370 -37.56 -21.68 -10.00
C SER A 370 -37.34 -20.18 -9.93
N SER A 371 -38.34 -19.45 -9.47
CA SER A 371 -38.38 -18.02 -9.23
C SER A 371 -37.42 -17.60 -8.12
N ASP A 372 -36.12 -17.54 -8.43
CA ASP A 372 -35.15 -16.81 -7.62
C ASP A 372 -34.92 -15.45 -8.31
N SER A 373 -35.43 -14.41 -7.68
CA SER A 373 -35.14 -13.02 -8.07
C SER A 373 -33.63 -12.85 -7.97
N ARG A 374 -32.95 -12.69 -9.09
CA ARG A 374 -31.54 -12.36 -9.14
C ARG A 374 -31.35 -11.04 -8.41
N ALA A 375 -30.51 -11.01 -7.38
CA ALA A 375 -30.13 -9.77 -6.72
C ALA A 375 -29.53 -8.80 -7.76
N GLY A 376 -29.97 -7.54 -7.74
CA GLY A 376 -29.50 -6.53 -8.68
C GLY A 376 -28.05 -6.15 -8.47
N ARG A 377 -27.44 -5.53 -9.48
CA ARG A 377 -26.06 -5.02 -9.46
C ARG A 377 -26.04 -3.54 -9.09
N VAL A 378 -24.93 -3.08 -8.50
CA VAL A 378 -24.60 -1.65 -8.39
C VAL A 378 -23.61 -1.30 -9.49
N VAL A 379 -24.00 -0.41 -10.39
CA VAL A 379 -23.23 0.00 -11.56
C VAL A 379 -22.80 1.46 -11.40
N LEU A 380 -21.50 1.72 -11.30
CA LEU A 380 -20.95 3.07 -11.24
C LEU A 380 -20.79 3.64 -12.65
N MET A 381 -21.47 4.74 -12.95
CA MET A 381 -21.17 5.64 -14.05
C MET A 381 -20.56 6.91 -13.48
N GLY A 382 -19.23 6.92 -13.39
CA GLY A 382 -18.51 7.97 -12.67
C GLY A 382 -16.99 7.83 -12.83
N GLN A 383 -16.24 8.47 -11.93
CA GLN A 383 -14.80 8.52 -12.00
C GLN A 383 -14.13 7.69 -10.90
N ILE A 384 -13.07 6.97 -11.28
CA ILE A 384 -12.12 6.34 -10.35
C ILE A 384 -10.75 6.94 -10.63
N LEU A 385 -10.10 7.42 -9.57
CA LEU A 385 -8.80 8.04 -9.62
C LEU A 385 -7.95 7.60 -8.42
N VAL A 386 -6.71 8.07 -8.37
CA VAL A 386 -5.79 7.74 -7.28
C VAL A 386 -5.69 8.91 -6.31
N ASP A 387 -5.98 8.67 -5.04
CA ASP A 387 -5.84 9.66 -3.96
C ASP A 387 -4.47 9.54 -3.30
N ARG A 388 -3.74 10.64 -3.26
CA ARG A 388 -2.53 10.80 -2.47
C ARG A 388 -2.82 11.64 -1.24
N VAL A 389 -2.77 11.04 -0.06
CA VAL A 389 -3.15 11.68 1.19
C VAL A 389 -1.91 12.28 1.86
N LEU A 390 -1.95 13.59 2.11
CA LEU A 390 -0.91 14.34 2.84
C LEU A 390 -1.51 14.91 4.13
N GLN A 391 -0.93 14.56 5.29
CA GLN A 391 -1.44 14.97 6.61
C GLN A 391 -0.52 15.97 7.31
N GLY A 392 -1.12 16.85 8.13
CA GLY A 392 -0.40 17.77 9.01
C GLY A 392 0.13 19.01 8.29
N ALA A 393 -0.30 19.26 7.03
CA ALA A 393 -0.02 20.50 6.35
C ALA A 393 -0.63 21.69 7.13
N GLY A 394 0.09 22.82 7.17
CA GLY A 394 -0.51 24.08 7.55
C GLY A 394 -1.39 24.64 6.44
N PRO A 395 -2.02 25.81 6.65
CA PRO A 395 -2.74 26.50 5.58
C PRO A 395 -1.82 26.79 4.40
N ILE A 396 -2.26 26.45 3.18
CA ILE A 396 -1.47 26.68 1.98
C ILE A 396 -1.64 28.14 1.56
N TYR A 397 -0.55 28.88 1.64
CA TYR A 397 -0.48 30.26 1.15
C TYR A 397 0.37 30.32 -0.12
N GLY A 398 0.03 31.21 -1.04
CA GLY A 398 0.83 31.44 -2.24
C GLY A 398 2.28 31.80 -1.88
N GLY A 399 3.26 31.06 -2.41
CA GLY A 399 4.69 31.21 -2.09
C GLY A 399 5.15 30.63 -0.76
N GLY A 400 4.25 29.99 0.02
CA GLY A 400 4.58 29.31 1.28
C GLY A 400 5.22 27.94 1.07
N TYR A 401 5.96 27.48 2.09
CA TYR A 401 6.51 26.13 2.18
C TYR A 401 5.91 25.44 3.41
N GLU A 402 5.23 24.32 3.18
CA GLU A 402 4.65 23.50 4.24
C GLU A 402 5.18 22.07 4.17
N ARG A 403 5.39 21.47 5.33
CA ARG A 403 5.70 20.05 5.45
C ARG A 403 4.46 19.28 5.83
N ALA A 404 4.12 18.29 5.02
CA ALA A 404 3.05 17.33 5.29
C ALA A 404 3.64 15.92 5.39
N ARG A 405 2.99 15.07 6.16
CA ARG A 405 3.27 13.64 6.20
C ARG A 405 2.56 12.98 5.01
N ASP A 406 3.25 12.15 4.25
CA ASP A 406 2.61 11.27 3.26
C ASP A 406 1.86 10.15 4.02
N ALA A 407 0.54 10.14 3.92
CA ALA A 407 -0.33 9.14 4.55
C ALA A 407 -0.74 8.02 3.57
N GLY A 408 -0.12 7.98 2.39
CA GLY A 408 -0.27 6.89 1.43
C GLY A 408 -0.98 7.28 0.13
N THR A 409 -0.99 6.31 -0.78
CA THR A 409 -1.65 6.38 -2.08
C THR A 409 -2.74 5.33 -2.12
N HIS A 410 -3.97 5.73 -2.42
CA HIS A 410 -5.16 4.90 -2.39
C HIS A 410 -5.93 5.06 -3.69
N VAL A 411 -6.75 4.08 -4.03
CA VAL A 411 -7.76 4.25 -5.09
C VAL A 411 -8.99 4.89 -4.45
N GLY A 412 -9.52 5.94 -5.08
CA GLY A 412 -10.59 6.77 -4.56
C GLY A 412 -11.66 7.11 -5.60
N GLY A 413 -12.43 8.14 -5.35
CA GLY A 413 -13.61 8.49 -6.13
C GLY A 413 -14.70 7.44 -6.00
N GLY A 414 -15.41 7.14 -7.07
CA GLY A 414 -16.50 6.16 -7.08
C GLY A 414 -16.11 4.74 -6.65
N PHE A 415 -14.80 4.43 -6.61
CA PHE A 415 -14.30 3.16 -6.07
C PHE A 415 -14.74 2.90 -4.62
N ASN A 416 -14.74 3.93 -3.77
CA ASN A 416 -15.14 3.80 -2.38
C ASN A 416 -16.59 3.30 -2.22
N ALA A 417 -17.50 3.82 -3.05
CA ALA A 417 -18.90 3.40 -3.06
C ALA A 417 -19.06 1.97 -3.59
N LEU A 418 -18.28 1.57 -4.61
CA LEU A 418 -18.30 0.20 -5.12
C LEU A 418 -17.78 -0.81 -4.08
N VAL A 419 -16.72 -0.46 -3.32
CA VAL A 419 -16.23 -1.29 -2.20
C VAL A 419 -17.33 -1.44 -1.15
N ALA A 420 -18.02 -0.36 -0.79
CA ALA A 420 -19.13 -0.40 0.14
C ALA A 420 -20.27 -1.31 -0.35
N ALA A 421 -20.59 -1.26 -1.64
CA ALA A 421 -21.56 -2.15 -2.25
C ALA A 421 -21.14 -3.62 -2.20
N ARG A 422 -19.87 -3.92 -2.46
CA ARG A 422 -19.29 -5.27 -2.34
C ARG A 422 -19.35 -5.79 -0.90
N HIS A 423 -18.99 -4.95 0.08
CA HIS A 423 -19.07 -5.31 1.50
C HIS A 423 -20.50 -5.58 1.96
N MET A 424 -21.50 -4.99 1.30
CA MET A 424 -22.92 -5.34 1.49
C MET A 424 -23.34 -6.62 0.74
N GLY A 425 -22.44 -7.22 -0.04
CA GLY A 425 -22.69 -8.46 -0.78
C GLY A 425 -23.44 -8.27 -2.11
N ALA A 426 -23.46 -7.06 -2.65
CA ALA A 426 -23.97 -6.80 -4.00
C ALA A 426 -22.89 -7.10 -5.07
N GLU A 427 -23.29 -7.44 -6.28
CA GLU A 427 -22.41 -7.39 -7.45
C GLU A 427 -22.14 -5.92 -7.79
N ALA A 428 -20.87 -5.53 -7.94
CA ALA A 428 -20.49 -4.16 -8.24
C ALA A 428 -19.74 -4.09 -9.58
N VAL A 429 -20.09 -3.11 -10.41
CA VAL A 429 -19.54 -2.91 -11.75
C VAL A 429 -19.06 -1.47 -11.90
N SER A 430 -17.85 -1.28 -12.39
CA SER A 430 -17.28 0.02 -12.72
C SER A 430 -17.38 0.27 -14.23
N LEU A 431 -17.94 1.41 -14.62
CA LEU A 431 -17.88 1.93 -15.99
C LEU A 431 -16.86 3.09 -16.12
N SER A 432 -16.07 3.37 -15.09
CA SER A 432 -15.02 4.40 -15.13
C SER A 432 -14.03 4.13 -16.26
N PRO A 433 -13.66 5.11 -17.07
CA PRO A 433 -12.60 4.93 -18.06
C PRO A 433 -11.26 4.64 -17.38
N ILE A 434 -10.53 3.67 -17.90
CA ILE A 434 -9.20 3.29 -17.42
C ILE A 434 -8.18 3.51 -18.53
N GLY A 435 -7.12 4.22 -18.17
CA GLY A 435 -6.03 4.58 -19.04
C GLY A 435 -4.94 3.52 -19.16
N ALA A 436 -3.74 4.00 -19.49
CA ALA A 436 -2.52 3.22 -19.59
C ALA A 436 -1.39 3.92 -18.81
N GLY A 437 -1.04 3.35 -17.66
CA GLY A 437 0.02 3.90 -16.80
C GLY A 437 -0.02 3.37 -15.38
N PRO A 438 0.83 3.90 -14.48
CA PRO A 438 0.91 3.44 -13.10
C PRO A 438 -0.39 3.59 -12.31
N HIS A 439 -1.13 4.68 -12.48
CA HIS A 439 -2.41 4.90 -11.78
C HIS A 439 -3.49 3.95 -12.33
N ALA A 440 -3.55 3.77 -13.64
CA ALA A 440 -4.46 2.81 -14.28
C ALA A 440 -4.22 1.38 -13.76
N SER A 441 -2.95 0.98 -13.58
CA SER A 441 -2.59 -0.31 -13.02
C SER A 441 -3.05 -0.45 -11.57
N LEU A 442 -2.83 0.58 -10.73
CA LEU A 442 -3.30 0.59 -9.34
C LEU A 442 -4.82 0.45 -9.25
N ILE A 443 -5.56 1.14 -10.13
CA ILE A 443 -7.03 1.07 -10.19
C ILE A 443 -7.47 -0.34 -10.60
N THR A 444 -6.88 -0.90 -11.66
CA THR A 444 -7.23 -2.24 -12.16
C THR A 444 -6.97 -3.31 -11.10
N ASP A 445 -5.82 -3.24 -10.41
CA ASP A 445 -5.48 -4.17 -9.34
C ASP A 445 -6.43 -4.05 -8.14
N ALA A 446 -6.84 -2.83 -7.79
CA ALA A 446 -7.79 -2.58 -6.71
C ALA A 446 -9.18 -3.12 -7.05
N LEU A 447 -9.68 -2.87 -8.26
CA LEU A 447 -10.97 -3.42 -8.73
C LEU A 447 -10.97 -4.96 -8.68
N ALA A 448 -9.89 -5.59 -9.16
CA ALA A 448 -9.75 -7.04 -9.15
C ALA A 448 -9.70 -7.61 -7.72
N ARG A 449 -8.98 -6.96 -6.80
CA ARG A 449 -8.86 -7.37 -5.39
C ARG A 449 -10.21 -7.34 -4.69
N GLU A 450 -11.03 -6.33 -4.94
CA GLU A 450 -12.36 -6.20 -4.35
C GLU A 450 -13.44 -7.01 -5.10
N GLY A 451 -13.07 -7.70 -6.18
CA GLY A 451 -14.02 -8.45 -7.01
C GLY A 451 -15.05 -7.56 -7.69
N ILE A 452 -14.67 -6.32 -8.02
CA ILE A 452 -15.48 -5.36 -8.77
C ILE A 452 -15.26 -5.61 -10.25
N VAL A 453 -16.34 -5.75 -11.01
CA VAL A 453 -16.27 -5.97 -12.46
C VAL A 453 -15.84 -4.67 -13.16
N ASP A 454 -14.75 -4.72 -13.89
CA ASP A 454 -14.26 -3.61 -14.70
C ASP A 454 -14.85 -3.70 -16.11
N ALA A 455 -15.86 -2.89 -16.39
CA ALA A 455 -16.56 -2.78 -17.66
C ALA A 455 -16.38 -1.39 -18.31
N GLY A 456 -15.46 -0.56 -17.79
CA GLY A 456 -15.17 0.76 -18.31
C GLY A 456 -14.39 0.75 -19.63
N PRO A 457 -14.51 1.82 -20.44
CA PRO A 457 -13.75 1.96 -21.67
C PRO A 457 -12.25 2.10 -21.38
N ARG A 458 -11.41 1.62 -22.31
CA ARG A 458 -9.96 1.83 -22.28
C ARG A 458 -9.57 3.08 -23.05
N VAL A 459 -8.68 3.88 -22.44
CA VAL A 459 -8.13 5.10 -23.04
C VAL A 459 -6.63 4.91 -23.23
N GLU A 460 -6.21 4.85 -24.50
CA GLU A 460 -4.80 4.61 -24.83
C GLU A 460 -3.96 5.88 -24.67
N GLY A 461 -2.70 5.72 -24.25
CA GLY A 461 -1.68 6.77 -24.22
C GLY A 461 -1.83 7.81 -23.11
N VAL A 462 -2.81 7.66 -22.21
CA VAL A 462 -3.05 8.57 -21.08
C VAL A 462 -3.24 7.73 -19.81
N ASP A 463 -2.60 8.13 -18.71
CA ASP A 463 -2.84 7.51 -17.40
C ASP A 463 -4.11 8.07 -16.73
N ASN A 464 -4.63 7.41 -15.71
CA ASN A 464 -5.66 7.98 -14.85
C ASN A 464 -5.10 9.15 -14.05
N GLY A 465 -5.96 10.12 -13.75
CA GLY A 465 -5.66 11.23 -12.89
C GLY A 465 -5.41 10.82 -11.43
N PHE A 466 -4.93 11.78 -10.67
CA PHE A 466 -4.77 11.62 -9.23
C PHE A 466 -5.25 12.88 -8.50
N CYS A 467 -5.61 12.70 -7.24
CA CYS A 467 -5.99 13.75 -6.33
C CYS A 467 -4.99 13.80 -5.17
N ILE A 468 -4.51 14.99 -4.82
CA ILE A 468 -3.80 15.24 -3.56
C ILE A 468 -4.84 15.67 -2.53
N ALA A 469 -5.07 14.86 -1.52
CA ALA A 469 -5.89 15.18 -0.36
C ALA A 469 -4.98 15.73 0.75
N LEU A 470 -5.04 17.04 0.96
CA LEU A 470 -4.30 17.71 2.04
C LEU A 470 -5.19 17.76 3.28
N ILE A 471 -4.76 17.12 4.35
CA ILE A 471 -5.45 17.13 5.64
C ILE A 471 -4.65 18.01 6.59
N ASP A 472 -5.25 19.10 7.04
CA ASP A 472 -4.61 20.02 7.95
C ASP A 472 -4.61 19.51 9.41
N ARG A 473 -4.01 20.31 10.32
CA ARG A 473 -3.94 19.97 11.76
C ARG A 473 -5.30 20.00 12.47
N ARG A 474 -6.34 20.51 11.81
CA ARG A 474 -7.73 20.53 12.30
C ARG A 474 -8.59 19.44 11.68
N ALA A 475 -7.95 18.52 10.92
CA ALA A 475 -8.61 17.51 10.10
C ALA A 475 -9.49 18.07 8.96
N GLU A 476 -9.32 19.35 8.59
CA GLU A 476 -9.94 19.91 7.40
C GLU A 476 -9.19 19.48 6.15
N ARG A 477 -9.90 19.33 5.04
CA ARG A 477 -9.37 18.78 3.80
C ARG A 477 -9.41 19.78 2.68
N THR A 478 -8.34 19.80 1.90
CA THR A 478 -8.24 20.51 0.62
C THR A 478 -7.85 19.50 -0.45
N PHE A 479 -8.59 19.46 -1.55
CA PHE A 479 -8.33 18.56 -2.65
C PHE A 479 -7.74 19.29 -3.85
N ILE A 480 -6.68 18.74 -4.44
CA ILE A 480 -6.07 19.22 -5.68
C ILE A 480 -6.06 18.05 -6.65
N SER A 481 -6.97 18.05 -7.63
CA SER A 481 -7.13 16.97 -8.59
C SER A 481 -6.49 17.30 -9.93
N THR A 482 -5.88 16.30 -10.54
CA THR A 482 -5.46 16.29 -11.94
C THR A 482 -6.52 15.61 -12.80
N ARG A 483 -6.42 15.78 -14.11
CA ARG A 483 -7.31 15.12 -15.08
C ARG A 483 -6.51 14.07 -15.84
N GLY A 484 -7.14 12.90 -16.05
CA GLY A 484 -6.56 11.79 -16.79
C GLY A 484 -7.64 11.06 -17.60
N ALA A 485 -7.40 9.79 -17.84
CA ALA A 485 -8.28 8.92 -18.65
C ALA A 485 -9.73 8.89 -18.16
N GLU A 486 -9.95 9.01 -16.83
CA GLU A 486 -11.28 9.03 -16.21
C GLU A 486 -12.17 10.20 -16.70
N THR A 487 -11.58 11.22 -17.33
CA THR A 487 -12.29 12.38 -17.87
C THR A 487 -12.54 12.29 -19.39
N MET A 488 -12.17 11.16 -20.03
CA MET A 488 -12.13 10.99 -21.48
C MET A 488 -13.08 9.88 -21.96
N THR A 489 -14.30 9.86 -21.48
CA THR A 489 -15.27 8.84 -21.88
C THR A 489 -15.71 9.02 -23.34
N PRO A 490 -15.57 7.99 -24.20
CA PRO A 490 -16.15 8.02 -25.54
C PRO A 490 -17.68 8.16 -25.48
N ALA A 491 -18.29 8.98 -26.33
CA ALA A 491 -19.69 9.37 -26.23
C ALA A 491 -20.71 8.21 -26.21
N SER A 492 -20.40 7.05 -26.79
CA SER A 492 -21.27 5.87 -26.80
C SER A 492 -20.91 4.80 -25.76
N ALA A 493 -19.76 4.92 -25.09
CA ALA A 493 -19.19 3.81 -24.33
C ALA A 493 -20.08 3.32 -23.18
N TRP A 494 -20.73 4.22 -22.48
CA TRP A 494 -21.62 3.86 -21.37
C TRP A 494 -23.00 3.39 -21.83
N ALA A 495 -23.48 3.93 -22.95
CA ALA A 495 -24.79 3.61 -23.49
C ALA A 495 -24.96 2.12 -23.81
N ASP A 496 -23.92 1.46 -24.31
CA ASP A 496 -23.99 0.05 -24.66
C ASP A 496 -24.15 -0.85 -23.45
N PHE A 497 -23.42 -0.54 -22.36
CA PHE A 497 -23.57 -1.28 -21.11
C PHE A 497 -24.92 -1.00 -20.45
N VAL A 498 -25.33 0.27 -20.36
CA VAL A 498 -26.56 0.70 -19.69
C VAL A 498 -27.81 0.04 -20.30
N ARG A 499 -27.85 -0.20 -21.62
CA ARG A 499 -28.93 -0.97 -22.26
C ARG A 499 -29.11 -2.39 -21.72
N THR A 500 -28.08 -2.96 -21.11
CA THR A 500 -28.11 -4.33 -20.53
C THR A 500 -28.61 -4.39 -19.09
N MET A 501 -28.87 -3.24 -18.47
CA MET A 501 -29.34 -3.17 -17.08
C MET A 501 -30.79 -3.64 -16.96
N SER A 502 -31.08 -4.19 -15.79
CA SER A 502 -32.40 -4.66 -15.40
C SER A 502 -33.05 -3.74 -14.34
N PRO A 503 -34.37 -3.80 -14.12
CA PRO A 503 -35.02 -3.01 -13.08
C PRO A 503 -34.52 -3.26 -11.64
N ASP A 504 -33.87 -4.40 -11.39
CA ASP A 504 -33.27 -4.72 -10.11
C ASP A 504 -31.91 -4.05 -9.91
N ASP A 505 -31.25 -3.62 -11.01
CA ASP A 505 -29.95 -2.94 -10.95
C ASP A 505 -30.13 -1.49 -10.43
N VAL A 506 -29.05 -0.95 -9.84
CA VAL A 506 -28.94 0.44 -9.44
C VAL A 506 -27.81 1.10 -10.20
N LEU A 507 -28.12 2.15 -10.96
CA LEU A 507 -27.13 3.03 -11.58
C LEU A 507 -26.73 4.11 -10.59
N TYR A 508 -25.47 4.08 -10.16
CA TYR A 508 -24.88 5.10 -9.30
C TYR A 508 -24.08 6.09 -10.15
N ILE A 509 -24.36 7.37 -10.00
CA ILE A 509 -23.71 8.48 -10.71
C ILE A 509 -23.06 9.37 -9.66
N ASP A 510 -21.76 9.67 -9.80
CA ASP A 510 -21.06 10.64 -8.97
C ASP A 510 -21.03 12.05 -9.60
N GLY A 511 -20.92 13.07 -8.79
CA GLY A 511 -20.93 14.46 -9.25
C GLY A 511 -19.69 14.85 -10.07
N TYR A 512 -18.56 14.14 -9.90
CA TYR A 512 -17.33 14.39 -10.65
C TYR A 512 -17.51 14.18 -12.16
N LEU A 513 -18.45 13.32 -12.55
CA LEU A 513 -18.79 13.07 -13.93
C LEU A 513 -19.09 14.38 -14.70
N MET A 514 -19.68 15.38 -14.03
CA MET A 514 -20.09 16.66 -14.62
C MET A 514 -18.91 17.63 -14.85
N ASP A 515 -17.72 17.37 -14.32
CA ASP A 515 -16.55 18.24 -14.45
C ASP A 515 -15.97 18.28 -15.88
N HIS A 516 -16.32 17.31 -16.74
CA HIS A 516 -15.75 17.24 -18.06
C HIS A 516 -16.83 17.06 -19.17
N PRO A 517 -16.76 17.85 -20.26
CA PRO A 517 -17.77 17.79 -21.32
C PRO A 517 -17.95 16.39 -21.96
N ALA A 518 -16.86 15.63 -22.16
CA ALA A 518 -16.93 14.29 -22.75
C ALA A 518 -17.71 13.32 -21.84
N ASN A 519 -17.48 13.35 -20.54
CA ASN A 519 -18.21 12.51 -19.59
C ASN A 519 -19.69 12.91 -19.51
N ARG A 520 -19.99 14.21 -19.52
CA ARG A 520 -21.35 14.72 -19.53
C ARG A 520 -22.11 14.23 -20.76
N GLU A 521 -21.52 14.38 -21.95
CA GLU A 521 -22.12 13.92 -23.21
C GLU A 521 -22.37 12.41 -23.19
N ALA A 522 -21.40 11.62 -22.73
CA ALA A 522 -21.52 10.16 -22.61
C ALA A 522 -22.61 9.75 -21.61
N ALA A 523 -22.70 10.44 -20.46
CA ALA A 523 -23.73 10.19 -19.45
C ALA A 523 -25.13 10.49 -19.95
N GLU A 524 -25.33 11.64 -20.59
CA GLU A 524 -26.60 12.00 -21.17
C GLU A 524 -27.01 11.05 -22.31
N ALA A 525 -26.02 10.56 -23.10
CA ALA A 525 -26.28 9.52 -24.10
C ALA A 525 -26.71 8.19 -23.46
N ALA A 526 -26.09 7.81 -22.37
CA ALA A 526 -26.44 6.60 -21.61
C ALA A 526 -27.85 6.72 -20.97
N LEU A 527 -28.14 7.86 -20.34
CA LEU A 527 -29.44 8.10 -19.70
C LEU A 527 -30.61 8.07 -20.70
N ARG A 528 -30.39 8.50 -21.94
CA ARG A 528 -31.43 8.41 -23.01
C ARG A 528 -31.80 6.98 -23.37
N VAL A 529 -30.96 6.01 -23.10
CA VAL A 529 -31.18 4.58 -23.43
C VAL A 529 -31.32 3.70 -22.19
N LEU A 530 -31.42 4.29 -21.03
CA LEU A 530 -31.60 3.57 -19.77
C LEU A 530 -32.93 2.83 -19.78
N PRO A 531 -32.95 1.51 -19.49
CA PRO A 531 -34.21 0.76 -19.45
C PRO A 531 -35.15 1.29 -18.37
N GLU A 532 -36.44 1.25 -18.65
CA GLU A 532 -37.49 1.65 -17.74
C GLU A 532 -37.42 0.76 -16.44
N GLY A 533 -37.60 1.39 -15.28
CA GLY A 533 -37.57 0.72 -14.00
C GLY A 533 -36.20 0.59 -13.35
N VAL A 534 -35.11 0.85 -14.07
CA VAL A 534 -33.76 0.92 -13.44
C VAL A 534 -33.72 2.10 -12.46
N ARG A 535 -33.27 1.84 -11.23
CA ARG A 535 -33.11 2.88 -10.22
C ARG A 535 -31.83 3.67 -10.46
N VAL A 536 -31.92 5.00 -10.31
CA VAL A 536 -30.76 5.89 -10.42
C VAL A 536 -30.53 6.60 -9.09
N ILE A 537 -29.28 6.59 -8.61
CA ILE A 537 -28.82 7.41 -7.50
C ILE A 537 -27.77 8.37 -8.04
N LEU A 538 -28.00 9.66 -7.87
CA LEU A 538 -27.02 10.71 -8.15
C LEU A 538 -26.48 11.24 -6.82
N ASP A 539 -25.18 11.09 -6.55
CA ASP A 539 -24.49 11.83 -5.49
C ASP A 539 -23.91 13.10 -6.10
N VAL A 540 -24.39 14.26 -5.66
CA VAL A 540 -23.99 15.54 -6.26
C VAL A 540 -22.63 16.06 -5.82
N SER A 541 -21.87 15.26 -5.06
CA SER A 541 -20.54 15.62 -4.59
C SER A 541 -19.47 15.41 -5.68
N PRO A 542 -18.67 16.45 -6.04
CA PRO A 542 -18.87 17.86 -5.74
C PRO A 542 -20.02 18.48 -6.55
N VAL A 543 -20.54 19.63 -6.09
CA VAL A 543 -21.63 20.32 -6.78
C VAL A 543 -21.10 21.04 -8.03
N ILE A 544 -21.12 20.33 -9.16
CA ILE A 544 -20.68 20.86 -10.46
C ILE A 544 -21.88 21.03 -11.40
N GLY A 545 -22.87 20.15 -11.30
CA GLY A 545 -24.07 20.16 -12.13
C GLY A 545 -24.90 18.89 -12.00
N ILE A 546 -26.02 18.88 -12.68
CA ILE A 546 -26.92 17.73 -12.76
C ILE A 546 -27.05 17.37 -14.24
N PRO A 547 -26.86 16.08 -14.66
CA PRO A 547 -26.99 15.71 -16.06
C PRO A 547 -28.41 15.79 -16.54
N ASP A 548 -28.59 16.15 -17.81
CA ASP A 548 -29.88 16.11 -18.47
C ASP A 548 -30.33 14.65 -18.71
N GLY A 549 -31.66 14.42 -18.72
CA GLY A 549 -32.23 13.10 -19.02
C GLY A 549 -32.34 12.15 -17.80
N LEU A 550 -32.10 12.62 -16.59
CA LEU A 550 -32.34 11.81 -15.39
C LEU A 550 -33.81 11.38 -15.27
N PRO A 551 -34.10 10.09 -14.99
CA PRO A 551 -35.46 9.62 -14.74
C PRO A 551 -36.15 10.39 -13.62
N PRO A 552 -37.49 10.54 -13.65
CA PRO A 552 -38.24 11.15 -12.56
C PRO A 552 -38.05 10.46 -11.21
N THR A 553 -37.76 9.15 -11.22
CA THR A 553 -37.56 8.30 -10.05
C THR A 553 -36.14 8.34 -9.51
N THR A 554 -35.27 9.24 -10.00
CA THR A 554 -33.91 9.38 -9.52
C THR A 554 -33.89 9.86 -8.08
N LEU A 555 -33.13 9.17 -7.22
CA LEU A 555 -32.79 9.61 -5.89
C LEU A 555 -31.56 10.50 -5.93
N ILE A 556 -31.64 11.70 -5.40
CA ILE A 556 -30.50 12.62 -5.32
C ILE A 556 -30.00 12.67 -3.88
N SER A 557 -28.72 12.30 -3.70
CA SER A 557 -28.01 12.29 -2.42
C SER A 557 -27.04 13.47 -2.32
N MET A 558 -27.05 14.16 -1.18
CA MET A 558 -26.19 15.32 -0.93
C MET A 558 -25.96 15.51 0.56
N SER A 559 -24.91 16.24 0.93
CA SER A 559 -24.70 16.78 2.28
C SER A 559 -25.47 18.08 2.48
N THR A 560 -25.59 18.53 3.72
CA THR A 560 -26.18 19.85 4.06
C THR A 560 -25.44 21.02 3.39
N SER A 561 -24.12 20.95 3.28
CA SER A 561 -23.31 21.96 2.60
C SER A 561 -23.55 21.99 1.08
N GLU A 562 -23.70 20.82 0.45
CA GLU A 562 -24.00 20.71 -0.99
C GLU A 562 -25.42 21.21 -1.28
N ALA A 563 -26.39 20.91 -0.43
CA ALA A 563 -27.74 21.44 -0.52
C ALA A 563 -27.75 22.98 -0.45
N ALA A 564 -26.95 23.55 0.45
CA ALA A 564 -26.82 25.03 0.57
C ALA A 564 -26.20 25.66 -0.69
N ILE A 565 -25.22 25.00 -1.33
CA ILE A 565 -24.62 25.45 -2.59
C ILE A 565 -25.65 25.44 -3.71
N LEU A 566 -26.36 24.30 -3.90
CA LEU A 566 -27.39 24.17 -4.94
C LEU A 566 -28.53 25.17 -4.74
N TRP A 567 -28.97 25.38 -3.50
CA TRP A 567 -30.00 26.37 -3.17
C TRP A 567 -29.57 27.78 -3.57
N ARG A 568 -28.38 28.20 -3.18
CA ARG A 568 -27.82 29.51 -3.51
C ARG A 568 -27.69 29.74 -5.00
N ASP A 569 -27.28 28.72 -5.77
CA ASP A 569 -27.10 28.83 -7.22
C ASP A 569 -28.45 28.90 -7.98
N ALA A 570 -29.50 28.26 -7.46
CA ALA A 570 -30.83 28.33 -8.01
C ALA A 570 -31.51 29.69 -7.74
N ASP A 571 -31.24 30.30 -6.57
CA ASP A 571 -31.87 31.53 -6.14
C ASP A 571 -30.95 32.76 -6.32
N ARG A 572 -30.37 32.90 -7.53
CA ARG A 572 -29.53 34.06 -7.92
C ARG A 572 -30.22 35.45 -7.82
N LYS A 573 -31.47 35.51 -7.40
CA LYS A 573 -32.23 36.77 -7.17
C LYS A 573 -32.39 37.13 -5.72
N ALA A 574 -32.09 36.28 -4.77
CA ALA A 574 -32.15 36.56 -3.34
C ALA A 574 -30.73 36.86 -2.80
N ILE A 575 -30.43 38.14 -2.71
CA ILE A 575 -29.17 38.61 -2.12
C ILE A 575 -29.35 38.70 -0.61
N ASP A 576 -29.15 37.58 0.09
CA ASP A 576 -28.66 37.59 1.48
C ASP A 576 -27.88 36.31 1.80
N VAL A 577 -26.57 36.47 1.94
CA VAL A 577 -25.57 35.39 2.09
C VAL A 577 -25.68 34.66 3.45
N ARG A 578 -26.72 34.90 4.24
CA ARG A 578 -26.90 34.39 5.62
C ARG A 578 -28.13 33.50 5.86
N SER A 579 -28.94 33.19 4.87
CA SER A 579 -30.03 32.26 5.08
C SER A 579 -29.52 30.80 5.01
N TRP A 580 -29.03 30.31 6.13
CA TRP A 580 -28.86 28.88 6.36
C TRP A 580 -30.23 28.22 6.21
N LEU A 581 -30.33 27.29 5.29
CA LEU A 581 -31.47 26.37 5.24
C LEU A 581 -31.28 25.40 6.41
N PRO A 582 -32.20 25.31 7.40
CA PRO A 582 -32.11 24.32 8.45
C PRO A 582 -32.00 22.92 7.84
N ALA A 583 -31.24 22.03 8.45
CA ALA A 583 -31.01 20.68 7.93
C ALA A 583 -32.32 19.92 7.71
N GLU A 584 -33.34 20.18 8.52
CA GLU A 584 -34.68 19.61 8.44
C GLU A 584 -35.54 20.15 7.30
N ASP A 585 -35.29 21.39 6.86
CA ASP A 585 -36.03 22.06 5.76
C ASP A 585 -35.34 21.85 4.41
N ALA A 586 -34.02 21.59 4.41
CA ALA A 586 -33.24 21.43 3.20
C ALA A 586 -33.75 20.33 2.26
N PRO A 587 -34.18 19.13 2.73
CA PRO A 587 -34.68 18.08 1.84
C PRO A 587 -35.96 18.46 1.14
N ILE A 588 -36.88 19.16 1.81
CA ILE A 588 -38.16 19.62 1.22
C ILE A 588 -37.86 20.68 0.13
N ALA A 589 -36.97 21.63 0.45
CA ALA A 589 -36.59 22.67 -0.49
C ALA A 589 -35.92 22.08 -1.73
N MET A 590 -34.96 21.14 -1.52
CA MET A 590 -34.26 20.47 -2.62
C MET A 590 -35.20 19.56 -3.43
N ALA A 591 -36.08 18.77 -2.79
CA ALA A 591 -37.05 17.96 -3.51
C ALA A 591 -38.01 18.81 -4.37
N THR A 592 -38.41 19.97 -3.86
CA THR A 592 -39.23 20.94 -4.62
C THR A 592 -38.47 21.54 -5.80
N LEU A 593 -37.21 21.96 -5.58
CA LEU A 593 -36.37 22.56 -6.60
C LEU A 593 -36.04 21.57 -7.72
N LEU A 594 -35.65 20.35 -7.36
CA LEU A 594 -35.13 19.35 -8.27
C LEU A 594 -36.24 18.44 -8.85
N ARG A 595 -37.44 18.46 -8.25
CA ARG A 595 -38.59 17.61 -8.58
C ARG A 595 -38.22 16.14 -8.59
N ARG A 596 -37.50 15.70 -7.54
CA ARG A 596 -36.92 14.35 -7.35
C ARG A 596 -36.98 13.98 -5.87
N ASP A 597 -36.87 12.68 -5.62
CA ASP A 597 -36.60 12.17 -4.26
C ASP A 597 -35.22 12.65 -3.82
N VAL A 598 -35.10 13.11 -2.57
CA VAL A 598 -33.86 13.70 -2.04
C VAL A 598 -33.50 13.12 -0.67
N VAL A 599 -32.22 12.79 -0.50
CA VAL A 599 -31.61 12.51 0.79
C VAL A 599 -30.58 13.61 1.10
N VAL A 600 -30.73 14.26 2.25
CA VAL A 600 -29.73 15.21 2.77
C VAL A 600 -29.05 14.61 3.99
N ARG A 601 -27.74 14.38 3.87
CA ARG A 601 -26.88 13.84 4.93
C ARG A 601 -26.44 14.96 5.86
N ALA A 602 -26.75 14.86 7.16
CA ALA A 602 -26.38 15.83 8.18
C ALA A 602 -25.22 15.32 9.10
N GLY A 603 -24.38 14.43 8.62
CA GLY A 603 -23.23 13.88 9.34
C GLY A 603 -23.67 13.11 10.58
N LYS A 604 -23.13 13.48 11.76
CA LYS A 604 -23.49 12.86 13.04
C LYS A 604 -24.97 12.99 13.40
N ASP A 605 -25.66 13.99 12.85
CA ASP A 605 -27.06 14.28 13.11
C ASP A 605 -28.00 13.50 12.16
N GLY A 606 -27.47 12.46 11.48
CA GLY A 606 -28.26 11.55 10.66
C GLY A 606 -28.49 12.03 9.24
N ALA A 607 -29.65 11.68 8.69
CA ALA A 607 -30.06 12.09 7.36
C ALA A 607 -31.57 12.39 7.31
N TYR A 608 -31.98 13.14 6.30
CA TYR A 608 -33.37 13.47 6.07
C TYR A 608 -33.76 13.04 4.65
N PHE A 609 -34.87 12.33 4.52
CA PHE A 609 -35.39 11.87 3.23
C PHE A 609 -36.70 12.55 2.91
N THR A 610 -36.84 13.09 1.70
CA THR A 610 -38.09 13.61 1.18
C THR A 610 -38.43 12.93 -0.16
N ARG A 611 -39.57 12.27 -0.19
CA ARG A 611 -40.15 11.76 -1.44
C ARG A 611 -40.86 12.90 -2.16
N TYR A 612 -40.50 13.12 -3.43
CA TYR A 612 -41.16 14.11 -4.26
C TYR A 612 -42.52 13.59 -4.74
N THR A 613 -43.53 14.40 -4.60
CA THR A 613 -44.85 14.22 -5.19
C THR A 613 -45.33 15.57 -5.71
N ASP A 614 -46.25 15.56 -6.71
CA ASP A 614 -46.89 16.81 -7.18
C ASP A 614 -47.84 17.42 -6.14
N SER A 615 -47.85 16.92 -4.93
CA SER A 615 -48.66 17.44 -3.82
C SER A 615 -48.09 18.77 -3.33
N ALA A 616 -48.94 19.70 -3.00
CA ALA A 616 -48.56 21.01 -2.46
C ALA A 616 -47.90 20.93 -1.05
N LYS A 617 -47.89 19.77 -0.40
CA LYS A 617 -47.34 19.56 0.94
C LYS A 617 -46.43 18.34 0.93
N LEU A 618 -45.11 18.58 0.84
CA LEU A 618 -44.09 17.55 1.05
C LEU A 618 -43.78 17.41 2.54
N SER A 619 -43.34 16.22 2.95
CA SER A 619 -42.85 15.95 4.31
C SER A 619 -41.49 15.28 4.23
N SER A 620 -40.64 15.59 5.19
CA SER A 620 -39.33 14.98 5.36
C SER A 620 -39.38 13.94 6.47
N THR A 621 -38.74 12.80 6.25
CA THR A 621 -38.55 11.76 7.25
C THR A 621 -37.11 11.83 7.77
N TYR A 622 -36.96 11.95 9.07
CA TYR A 622 -35.67 11.87 9.74
C TYR A 622 -35.21 10.40 9.83
N ILE A 623 -33.93 10.17 9.54
CA ILE A 623 -33.27 8.87 9.64
C ILE A 623 -32.09 9.00 10.60
N PRO A 624 -32.10 8.32 11.76
CA PRO A 624 -31.05 8.43 12.76
C PRO A 624 -29.70 7.91 12.28
N SER A 625 -28.62 8.39 12.90
CA SER A 625 -27.26 7.92 12.67
C SER A 625 -26.67 7.35 13.95
N LEU A 626 -25.65 6.50 13.79
CA LEU A 626 -24.87 5.97 14.90
C LEU A 626 -23.95 7.06 15.47
N SER A 627 -23.96 7.22 16.80
CA SER A 627 -23.00 8.10 17.48
C SER A 627 -21.66 7.40 17.61
N VAL A 628 -20.63 7.95 16.94
CA VAL A 628 -19.26 7.42 16.93
C VAL A 628 -18.25 8.53 17.16
N GLU A 629 -17.06 8.17 17.64
CA GLU A 629 -15.90 9.07 17.63
C GLU A 629 -15.23 8.97 16.25
N ALA A 630 -15.44 9.99 15.42
CA ALA A 630 -14.88 10.03 14.07
C ALA A 630 -13.38 10.33 14.10
N ILE A 631 -12.59 9.50 13.41
CA ILE A 631 -11.15 9.64 13.24
C ILE A 631 -10.84 10.23 11.87
N ASP A 632 -11.52 9.75 10.83
CA ASP A 632 -11.36 10.19 9.45
C ASP A 632 -12.70 10.07 8.70
N THR A 633 -13.23 11.19 8.23
CA THR A 633 -14.51 11.20 7.50
C THR A 633 -14.33 10.99 5.99
N ASN A 634 -13.12 10.63 5.51
CA ASN A 634 -12.87 10.35 4.09
C ASN A 634 -13.63 9.11 3.63
N GLY A 635 -14.39 9.22 2.54
CA GLY A 635 -15.19 8.11 2.03
C GLY A 635 -16.44 7.78 2.85
N ALA A 636 -16.77 8.51 3.94
CA ALA A 636 -17.99 8.24 4.72
C ALA A 636 -19.26 8.49 3.88
N GLY A 637 -19.27 9.52 3.02
CA GLY A 637 -20.35 9.77 2.07
C GLY A 637 -20.46 8.68 1.02
N ASP A 638 -19.32 8.21 0.49
CA ASP A 638 -19.27 7.12 -0.47
C ASP A 638 -19.75 5.80 0.16
N ALA A 639 -19.34 5.51 1.39
CA ALA A 639 -19.82 4.36 2.15
C ALA A 639 -21.33 4.40 2.34
N HIS A 640 -21.88 5.57 2.70
CA HIS A 640 -23.33 5.78 2.78
C HIS A 640 -24.02 5.48 1.46
N THR A 641 -23.59 6.12 0.36
CA THR A 641 -24.25 5.98 -0.95
C THR A 641 -24.07 4.58 -1.53
N GLY A 642 -22.91 3.95 -1.36
CA GLY A 642 -22.65 2.57 -1.81
C GLY A 642 -23.50 1.54 -1.08
N VAL A 643 -23.67 1.67 0.25
CA VAL A 643 -24.55 0.79 1.05
C VAL A 643 -26.02 1.03 0.71
N LEU A 644 -26.43 2.27 0.49
CA LEU A 644 -27.78 2.61 0.04
C LEU A 644 -28.08 1.93 -1.31
N ALA A 645 -27.21 2.08 -2.29
CA ALA A 645 -27.33 1.48 -3.60
C ALA A 645 -27.44 -0.05 -3.52
N ALA A 646 -26.53 -0.68 -2.77
CA ALA A 646 -26.53 -2.14 -2.58
C ALA A 646 -27.81 -2.66 -1.90
N SER A 647 -28.28 -1.94 -0.87
CA SER A 647 -29.50 -2.30 -0.16
C SER A 647 -30.73 -2.22 -1.08
N LEU A 648 -30.81 -1.18 -1.89
CA LEU A 648 -31.90 -1.03 -2.87
C LEU A 648 -31.83 -2.07 -3.99
N ALA A 649 -30.64 -2.43 -4.48
CA ALA A 649 -30.43 -3.50 -5.45
C ALA A 649 -30.83 -4.88 -4.90
N GLN A 650 -30.78 -5.05 -3.57
CA GLN A 650 -31.20 -6.26 -2.86
C GLN A 650 -32.70 -6.22 -2.45
N GLY A 651 -33.47 -5.22 -2.89
CA GLY A 651 -34.90 -5.10 -2.61
C GLY A 651 -35.24 -4.63 -1.18
N THR A 652 -34.27 -4.06 -0.43
CA THR A 652 -34.52 -3.49 0.89
C THR A 652 -35.39 -2.23 0.77
N SER A 653 -36.30 -1.99 1.75
CA SER A 653 -37.11 -0.74 1.77
C SER A 653 -36.21 0.49 1.88
N MET A 654 -36.68 1.63 1.37
CA MET A 654 -35.91 2.90 1.39
C MET A 654 -35.51 3.29 2.82
N GLU A 655 -36.43 3.22 3.76
CA GLU A 655 -36.19 3.60 5.16
C GLU A 655 -35.11 2.72 5.78
N ARG A 656 -35.20 1.40 5.63
CA ARG A 656 -34.19 0.47 6.16
C ARG A 656 -32.85 0.61 5.44
N ALA A 657 -32.86 0.85 4.13
CA ALA A 657 -31.65 1.08 3.36
C ALA A 657 -30.89 2.35 3.82
N LEU A 658 -31.64 3.41 4.16
CA LEU A 658 -31.06 4.65 4.69
C LEU A 658 -30.49 4.47 6.11
N VAL A 659 -31.12 3.70 6.99
CA VAL A 659 -30.57 3.35 8.32
C VAL A 659 -29.25 2.60 8.16
N LEU A 660 -29.20 1.58 7.29
CA LEU A 660 -27.96 0.84 6.99
C LEU A 660 -26.88 1.76 6.43
N ALA A 661 -27.23 2.68 5.54
CA ALA A 661 -26.34 3.64 4.92
C ALA A 661 -25.75 4.62 5.96
N ASN A 662 -26.58 5.16 6.88
CA ASN A 662 -26.12 6.03 7.96
C ASN A 662 -25.14 5.30 8.88
N CYS A 663 -25.47 4.05 9.29
CA CYS A 663 -24.56 3.23 10.10
C CYS A 663 -23.24 2.96 9.38
N ALA A 664 -23.26 2.69 8.07
CA ALA A 664 -22.06 2.46 7.30
C ALA A 664 -21.17 3.70 7.21
N GLY A 665 -21.74 4.87 6.94
CA GLY A 665 -21.01 6.14 6.91
C GLY A 665 -20.40 6.50 8.26
N ALA A 666 -21.15 6.31 9.35
CA ALA A 666 -20.67 6.52 10.72
C ALA A 666 -19.51 5.57 11.06
N LEU A 667 -19.66 4.27 10.83
CA LEU A 667 -18.61 3.29 11.10
C LEU A 667 -17.38 3.48 10.21
N ALA A 668 -17.55 3.83 8.93
CA ALA A 668 -16.43 4.14 8.04
C ALA A 668 -15.57 5.29 8.58
N SER A 669 -16.18 6.29 9.21
CA SER A 669 -15.47 7.43 9.79
C SER A 669 -14.61 7.08 11.02
N THR A 670 -14.71 5.90 11.60
CA THR A 670 -13.89 5.44 12.73
C THR A 670 -12.55 4.84 12.28
N THR A 671 -12.29 4.77 10.97
CA THR A 671 -11.06 4.18 10.41
C THR A 671 -10.40 5.18 9.47
N VAL A 672 -9.06 5.27 9.52
CA VAL A 672 -8.29 6.18 8.66
C VAL A 672 -8.25 5.67 7.22
N GLY A 673 -8.49 6.54 6.26
CA GLY A 673 -8.35 6.29 4.82
C GLY A 673 -9.67 6.24 4.05
N PRO A 674 -9.61 6.24 2.70
CA PRO A 674 -10.77 6.02 1.84
C PRO A 674 -11.17 4.53 1.84
N ALA A 675 -12.33 4.21 1.32
CA ALA A 675 -12.84 2.83 1.17
C ALA A 675 -12.87 2.00 2.48
N THR A 676 -13.13 2.64 3.62
CA THR A 676 -13.14 2.03 4.96
C THR A 676 -14.49 1.47 5.38
N CYS A 677 -15.43 1.30 4.44
CA CYS A 677 -16.76 0.74 4.74
C CYS A 677 -16.64 -0.64 5.41
N PRO A 678 -17.24 -0.86 6.60
CA PRO A 678 -17.15 -2.15 7.28
C PRO A 678 -17.98 -3.25 6.57
N PRO A 679 -17.77 -4.52 6.91
CA PRO A 679 -18.55 -5.62 6.32
C PRO A 679 -20.01 -5.59 6.77
N ARG A 680 -20.90 -6.17 5.95
CA ARG A 680 -22.37 -6.24 6.13
C ARG A 680 -22.81 -6.64 7.54
N THR A 681 -22.12 -7.58 8.18
CA THR A 681 -22.46 -8.07 9.52
C THR A 681 -22.35 -6.98 10.57
N GLN A 682 -21.34 -6.13 10.51
CA GLN A 682 -21.16 -5.01 11.43
C GLN A 682 -22.19 -3.91 11.17
N ILE A 683 -22.44 -3.58 9.90
CA ILE A 683 -23.45 -2.58 9.52
C ILE A 683 -24.85 -3.00 10.00
N LYS A 684 -25.22 -4.27 9.76
CA LYS A 684 -26.52 -4.78 10.21
C LYS A 684 -26.65 -4.78 11.73
N ALA A 685 -25.64 -5.26 12.44
CA ALA A 685 -25.67 -5.26 13.91
C ALA A 685 -25.84 -3.85 14.49
N ALA A 686 -25.12 -2.86 13.91
CA ALA A 686 -25.27 -1.46 14.32
C ALA A 686 -26.68 -0.91 14.03
N ALA A 687 -27.22 -1.22 12.86
CA ALA A 687 -28.57 -0.79 12.46
C ALA A 687 -29.69 -1.47 13.25
N ASP A 688 -29.49 -2.70 13.70
CA ASP A 688 -30.43 -3.42 14.56
C ASP A 688 -30.41 -2.85 15.99
N ALA A 689 -29.19 -2.59 16.52
CA ALA A 689 -29.03 -1.94 17.82
C ALA A 689 -29.61 -0.51 17.86
N LEU A 690 -29.54 0.22 16.73
CA LEU A 690 -30.14 1.56 16.65
C LEU A 690 -31.69 1.50 16.71
N ALA A 691 -32.29 0.50 16.05
CA ALA A 691 -33.72 0.30 16.07
C ALA A 691 -34.26 -0.08 17.48
N GLU A 692 -33.49 -0.87 18.26
CA GLU A 692 -33.84 -1.24 19.64
C GLU A 692 -33.79 -0.06 20.64
N GLN A 693 -33.12 1.03 20.30
CA GLN A 693 -33.06 2.24 21.14
C GLN A 693 -34.25 3.20 20.93
N GLU A 694 -34.95 3.03 19.80
CA GLU A 694 -36.12 3.88 19.47
C GLU A 694 -37.46 3.28 19.96
N ASP A 695 -37.53 1.97 20.29
CA ASP A 695 -38.64 1.30 20.93
C ASP A 695 -38.56 1.46 22.48
#